data_9e58b0b7e5fd7fc96846d55e7875977b
#
_entry.id   9e58b0b7e5fd7fc96846d55e7875977b
#
_cell.length_a   1.000
_cell.length_b   1.000
_cell.length_c   1.000
_cell.angle_alpha   90.00
_cell.angle_beta   90.00
_cell.angle_gamma   90.00
#
_symmetry.space_group_name_H-M   'P 1'
#
loop_
_entity.id
_entity.type
_entity.pdbx_description
1 polymer ?
#
loop_
_entity_poly.entity_id
_entity_poly.type
_entity_poly.pdbx_seq_one_letter_code
_entity_poly.pdbx_strand_id
1 'polypeptide(L)'
;MKKTIAILLALVMVLGLFVACQKKTTEQPQTETKTETKTETKTEPAKTEPAKTEPAKTETVDQVPPPTYTYNTYSTSLGNNWNPHAWETSAESSMLGYLTTPLVYIQAKDTEEGVYQWVFDMATEINDVTASHKEDLTKYKVTLPEGKTAEEVEDGYVFELKLNPKACWEDGTPINADTYMYSLKAMLDPAMKNYRANNYYSGESAIAGASDYYFAGSTAQLENAINANYKVADLVKGEDGQYRSPNGEPVFWAVNFVLTKWLSGNTLKQYVEAYGDQYFAMDTWDALVALMDDNGLVPYTDESYELFAPVTTGNPAWGETADDLYAYLVYEKTFPEASIDSVGCYKVDDYTIIYVNNTWIDYYDFLYHSSDWPWIVYEDLYEKGKDTTGTLVTTNYGTTVETTKSYGPYKLTYLQPDKQLVFELNENWWGFEKQADGSYISMTPYEVDGKKVQRYQTTKIVINVMDDDAAKQAFLKGELDEWAPSAEELVTYAASDRLYKADETYTMSFFFHTNADDLKVMDESKGNTNSVVLSNTNFRRAFSYAIDRAEWVTSTPGYTPSFGILNNLYYYDFFYNPASVYRNSDAAMQAICDLYDVKYGEGTPYATLKDAYKSINGYNLTTAKELMAQACKELVEAGLYKEGEEIKIRIGYKKGALDSSDQKQVELMNKYLNAAIEGSGFGKITLEAVGNINDRYSDTAKGEFAIGYGAWGGAALSPFTMFRVYCDDDYVDPINEAGCWNPATETLTMNINGEDVTMTWKDWSNSMSGTGAYAKADPEVKLAVLSGMEMNYLKKYYRIPLATSTVCTLLAFKLDNYTPDYNFAYGWGGFELMQYNYNDAEWAEFLASQSGALNYE
;
A
#
# COMPACT_ATOMS: atom_id res chain seq x y z
N MET A 1 18.72 -9.39 -21.37
CA MET A 1 19.49 -10.13 -20.50
C MET A 1 19.71 -9.52 -19.16
N LYS A 2 19.86 -8.27 -18.98
CA LYS A 2 19.40 -7.59 -17.76
C LYS A 2 17.97 -8.02 -17.40
N LYS A 3 17.19 -8.45 -18.39
CA LYS A 3 15.82 -8.96 -18.25
C LYS A 3 15.72 -10.41 -17.74
N THR A 4 16.65 -11.28 -18.11
CA THR A 4 16.63 -12.69 -17.65
C THR A 4 17.14 -12.81 -16.23
N ILE A 5 18.06 -11.94 -15.84
CA ILE A 5 18.56 -11.85 -14.46
C ILE A 5 17.48 -11.27 -13.56
N ALA A 6 16.80 -10.22 -14.02
CA ALA A 6 15.66 -9.69 -13.31
C ALA A 6 14.57 -10.75 -13.09
N ILE A 7 14.26 -11.60 -14.06
CA ILE A 7 13.32 -12.73 -13.92
C ILE A 7 13.84 -13.82 -12.97
N LEU A 8 15.13 -14.13 -13.03
CA LEU A 8 15.79 -15.04 -12.10
C LEU A 8 15.87 -14.46 -10.67
N LEU A 9 16.07 -13.15 -10.55
CA LEU A 9 16.17 -12.43 -9.29
C LEU A 9 14.84 -12.30 -8.54
N ALA A 10 13.72 -12.15 -9.24
CA ALA A 10 12.38 -12.17 -8.64
C ALA A 10 11.94 -13.57 -8.15
N LEU A 11 12.57 -14.60 -8.68
CA LEU A 11 12.22 -16.01 -8.40
C LEU A 11 12.41 -16.41 -6.94
N VAL A 12 13.04 -15.62 -6.11
CA VAL A 12 13.46 -16.04 -4.78
C VAL A 12 12.87 -15.19 -3.65
N MET A 13 12.16 -14.10 -3.94
CA MET A 13 11.55 -13.25 -2.91
C MET A 13 10.46 -13.90 -2.05
N VAL A 14 9.90 -15.01 -2.49
CA VAL A 14 8.74 -15.61 -1.82
C VAL A 14 9.07 -16.82 -0.96
N LEU A 15 10.23 -17.43 -1.12
CA LEU A 15 10.60 -18.59 -0.33
C LEU A 15 11.16 -18.26 1.08
N GLY A 16 11.55 -17.02 1.34
CA GLY A 16 12.11 -16.58 2.61
C GLY A 16 11.11 -16.33 3.74
N LEU A 17 9.84 -16.11 3.42
CA LEU A 17 8.83 -15.75 4.44
C LEU A 17 8.11 -16.92 5.11
N PHE A 18 8.39 -18.18 4.73
CA PHE A 18 7.70 -19.36 5.24
C PHE A 18 8.53 -20.37 6.05
N VAL A 19 9.79 -20.09 6.39
CA VAL A 19 10.62 -21.02 7.17
C VAL A 19 10.55 -20.78 8.69
N ALA A 20 9.89 -19.77 9.18
CA ALA A 20 9.88 -19.42 10.62
C ALA A 20 8.79 -20.09 11.46
N CYS A 21 7.91 -20.93 10.92
CA CYS A 21 6.85 -21.62 11.68
C CYS A 21 6.74 -23.11 11.38
N GLN A 22 7.79 -23.88 11.73
CA GLN A 22 7.62 -25.30 12.01
C GLN A 22 8.30 -25.66 13.33
N LYS A 23 7.56 -25.55 14.41
CA LYS A 23 7.90 -26.23 15.67
C LYS A 23 7.02 -27.45 15.84
N LYS A 24 7.73 -28.56 15.93
CA LYS A 24 7.32 -29.94 16.15
C LYS A 24 6.17 -30.13 17.14
N THR A 25 5.13 -30.78 16.69
CA THR A 25 4.21 -31.58 17.49
C THR A 25 4.93 -32.76 18.12
N THR A 26 4.79 -32.96 19.41
CA THR A 26 5.04 -34.24 20.08
C THR A 26 3.85 -34.55 20.98
N GLU A 27 3.34 -35.76 20.79
CA GLU A 27 2.11 -36.30 21.35
C GLU A 27 2.14 -36.49 22.87
N GLN A 28 0.95 -36.57 23.36
CA GLN A 28 0.39 -36.87 24.65
C GLN A 28 0.98 -38.10 25.42
N PRO A 29 0.61 -38.37 26.73
CA PRO A 29 -0.78 -38.80 27.02
C PRO A 29 -1.41 -38.26 28.32
N GLN A 30 -2.72 -38.43 28.33
CA GLN A 30 -3.69 -38.19 29.41
C GLN A 30 -3.36 -39.01 30.69
N THR A 31 -3.71 -38.45 31.86
CA THR A 31 -4.29 -39.22 32.95
C THR A 31 -5.23 -38.32 33.78
N GLU A 32 -6.47 -38.74 33.88
CA GLU A 32 -7.50 -38.24 34.81
C GLU A 32 -7.12 -38.54 36.26
N THR A 33 -7.47 -37.64 37.18
CA THR A 33 -7.94 -38.07 38.51
C THR A 33 -8.85 -37.00 39.13
N LYS A 34 -10.10 -37.34 39.36
CA LYS A 34 -11.05 -36.69 40.24
C LYS A 34 -10.58 -36.76 41.68
N THR A 35 -10.83 -35.73 42.45
CA THR A 35 -11.19 -35.88 43.87
C THR A 35 -12.03 -34.68 44.34
N GLU A 36 -13.26 -34.96 44.72
CA GLU A 36 -14.12 -34.12 45.58
C GLU A 36 -13.53 -34.08 46.98
N THR A 37 -13.73 -33.00 47.70
CA THR A 37 -14.35 -33.08 49.07
C THR A 37 -14.42 -31.70 49.77
N LYS A 38 -15.63 -31.34 50.05
CA LYS A 38 -16.29 -30.91 51.29
C LYS A 38 -15.97 -29.56 51.98
N THR A 39 -17.03 -28.87 52.08
CA THR A 39 -17.50 -27.85 53.02
C THR A 39 -17.12 -28.02 54.48
N GLU A 40 -16.67 -26.99 55.13
CA GLU A 40 -16.97 -26.79 56.58
C GLU A 40 -17.21 -25.28 56.89
N THR A 41 -18.38 -25.09 57.51
CA THR A 41 -18.95 -23.88 58.09
C THR A 41 -18.34 -23.66 59.46
N LYS A 42 -18.02 -22.43 59.87
CA LYS A 42 -17.93 -22.05 61.25
C LYS A 42 -18.43 -20.61 61.49
N THR A 43 -19.37 -20.60 62.44
CA THR A 43 -20.21 -19.56 62.97
C THR A 43 -19.45 -18.58 63.90
N GLU A 44 -19.91 -17.37 63.89
CA GLU A 44 -19.95 -16.19 64.77
C GLU A 44 -19.33 -16.19 66.14
N PRO A 45 -19.08 -14.96 66.76
CA PRO A 45 -20.18 -14.31 67.47
C PRO A 45 -20.29 -12.75 67.31
N ALA A 46 -21.54 -12.33 67.54
CA ALA A 46 -22.05 -10.97 67.55
C ALA A 46 -21.45 -10.04 68.58
N LYS A 47 -21.40 -8.72 68.28
CA LYS A 47 -21.44 -7.64 69.29
C LYS A 47 -22.28 -6.44 68.81
N THR A 48 -23.16 -6.11 69.65
CA THR A 48 -24.18 -5.12 69.86
C THR A 48 -23.87 -3.69 69.39
N GLU A 49 -24.92 -3.07 68.87
CA GLU A 49 -25.12 -1.67 68.51
C GLU A 49 -24.90 -0.61 69.59
N PRO A 50 -24.81 0.68 69.14
CA PRO A 50 -25.86 1.59 69.52
C PRO A 50 -26.44 2.41 68.34
N ALA A 51 -27.75 2.67 68.45
CA ALA A 51 -28.61 3.38 67.55
C ALA A 51 -28.08 4.80 67.17
N LYS A 52 -28.18 5.19 65.90
CA LYS A 52 -28.21 6.58 65.46
C LYS A 52 -29.30 6.78 64.39
N THR A 53 -30.13 7.71 64.74
CA THR A 53 -31.11 8.49 63.98
C THR A 53 -30.98 8.48 62.48
N GLU A 54 -32.06 8.10 61.76
CA GLU A 54 -32.26 8.25 60.31
C GLU A 54 -32.21 9.73 59.93
N PRO A 55 -31.45 10.08 58.84
CA PRO A 55 -31.80 11.24 58.05
C PRO A 55 -32.80 10.84 56.95
N ALA A 56 -33.66 11.76 56.60
CA ALA A 56 -34.79 11.63 55.69
C ALA A 56 -34.36 10.93 54.36
N LYS A 57 -35.17 10.00 53.89
CA LYS A 57 -35.16 9.45 52.55
C LYS A 57 -35.28 10.61 51.55
N THR A 58 -34.21 11.01 50.93
CA THR A 58 -34.25 11.66 49.63
C THR A 58 -34.65 10.56 48.65
N GLU A 59 -35.83 10.68 48.05
CA GLU A 59 -36.20 9.87 46.89
C GLU A 59 -35.12 10.08 45.82
N THR A 60 -34.24 9.11 45.67
CA THR A 60 -33.45 8.99 44.41
C THR A 60 -34.47 8.70 43.32
N VAL A 61 -34.72 9.69 42.50
CA VAL A 61 -35.31 9.47 41.17
C VAL A 61 -34.35 8.47 40.53
N ASP A 62 -34.81 7.26 40.24
CA ASP A 62 -34.08 6.30 39.42
C ASP A 62 -33.83 6.99 38.08
N GLN A 63 -32.63 7.52 37.90
CA GLN A 63 -32.23 8.05 36.59
C GLN A 63 -32.14 6.86 35.64
N VAL A 64 -32.94 6.89 34.59
CA VAL A 64 -32.84 5.94 33.49
C VAL A 64 -31.43 6.07 32.95
N PRO A 65 -30.63 5.01 32.86
CA PRO A 65 -29.29 5.10 32.31
C PRO A 65 -29.36 5.63 30.88
N PRO A 66 -28.34 6.40 30.42
CA PRO A 66 -28.30 6.92 29.06
C PRO A 66 -28.33 5.79 28.04
N PRO A 67 -28.90 6.02 26.85
CA PRO A 67 -28.90 5.02 25.79
C PRO A 67 -27.47 4.66 25.36
N THR A 68 -27.28 3.38 25.04
CA THR A 68 -26.01 2.86 24.50
C THR A 68 -26.15 2.51 23.02
N TYR A 69 -25.08 2.65 22.29
CA TYR A 69 -24.97 2.38 20.84
C TYR A 69 -23.73 1.52 20.59
N THR A 70 -23.92 0.22 20.51
CA THR A 70 -22.84 -0.73 20.27
C THR A 70 -22.69 -0.94 18.76
N TYR A 71 -21.46 -0.82 18.24
CA TYR A 71 -21.09 -1.22 16.91
C TYR A 71 -20.45 -2.59 16.95
N ASN A 72 -21.12 -3.59 16.36
CA ASN A 72 -20.63 -4.96 16.28
C ASN A 72 -20.10 -5.24 14.88
N THR A 73 -18.82 -5.49 14.76
CA THR A 73 -18.17 -5.83 13.50
C THR A 73 -17.32 -7.09 13.64
N TYR A 74 -16.65 -7.49 12.56
CA TYR A 74 -15.81 -8.67 12.55
C TYR A 74 -14.51 -8.43 11.80
N SER A 75 -13.55 -9.29 12.05
CA SER A 75 -12.31 -9.39 11.30
C SER A 75 -11.89 -10.85 11.20
N THR A 76 -11.15 -11.23 10.18
CA THR A 76 -10.59 -12.58 10.07
C THR A 76 -9.41 -12.81 11.02
N SER A 77 -8.79 -11.73 11.49
CA SER A 77 -7.72 -11.77 12.49
C SER A 77 -7.68 -10.45 13.28
N LEU A 78 -7.25 -10.52 14.53
CA LEU A 78 -6.92 -9.35 15.32
C LEU A 78 -5.42 -9.10 15.27
N GLY A 79 -5.00 -7.85 15.25
CA GLY A 79 -3.61 -7.49 15.52
C GLY A 79 -3.23 -7.79 16.98
N ASN A 80 -1.97 -7.80 17.26
CA ASN A 80 -1.42 -8.04 18.59
C ASN A 80 -0.46 -6.95 19.08
N ASN A 81 -0.28 -5.89 18.29
CA ASN A 81 0.63 -4.80 18.58
C ASN A 81 0.05 -3.45 18.10
N TRP A 82 -0.46 -2.66 19.04
CA TRP A 82 -1.00 -1.32 18.77
C TRP A 82 -0.03 -0.21 19.20
N ASN A 83 1.25 -0.51 19.18
CA ASN A 83 2.30 0.49 19.34
C ASN A 83 2.45 1.28 18.03
N PRO A 84 2.23 2.63 18.03
CA PRO A 84 2.40 3.47 16.84
C PRO A 84 3.80 3.36 16.20
N HIS A 85 4.81 2.97 16.98
CA HIS A 85 6.20 2.86 16.52
C HIS A 85 6.52 1.52 15.83
N ALA A 86 5.70 0.48 16.02
CA ALA A 86 6.12 -0.89 15.71
C ALA A 86 5.02 -1.78 15.09
N TRP A 87 3.83 -1.26 14.80
CA TRP A 87 2.79 -2.06 14.13
C TRP A 87 3.23 -2.49 12.72
N GLU A 88 2.82 -3.68 12.27
CA GLU A 88 3.25 -4.25 10.99
C GLU A 88 2.09 -4.60 10.04
N THR A 89 0.90 -4.86 10.59
CA THR A 89 -0.23 -5.37 9.79
C THR A 89 -1.37 -4.35 9.64
N SER A 90 -2.16 -4.48 8.58
CA SER A 90 -3.36 -3.65 8.38
C SER A 90 -4.40 -3.81 9.49
N ALA A 91 -4.51 -5.01 10.10
CA ALA A 91 -5.39 -5.23 11.25
C ALA A 91 -4.98 -4.40 12.46
N GLU A 92 -3.67 -4.28 12.74
CA GLU A 92 -3.14 -3.43 13.81
C GLU A 92 -3.38 -1.95 13.54
N SER A 93 -3.08 -1.51 12.31
CA SER A 93 -3.29 -0.11 11.88
C SER A 93 -4.76 0.31 11.97
N SER A 94 -5.68 -0.53 11.50
CA SER A 94 -7.12 -0.22 11.55
C SER A 94 -7.63 -0.03 12.97
N MET A 95 -7.10 -0.80 13.92
CA MET A 95 -7.49 -0.70 15.34
C MET A 95 -6.88 0.51 16.04
N LEU A 96 -5.69 0.96 15.60
CA LEU A 96 -5.09 2.21 16.06
C LEU A 96 -5.98 3.42 15.77
N GLY A 97 -6.74 3.41 14.68
CA GLY A 97 -7.69 4.46 14.32
C GLY A 97 -8.77 4.74 15.39
N TYR A 98 -9.09 3.78 16.25
CA TYR A 98 -9.99 4.00 17.38
C TYR A 98 -9.30 4.59 18.62
N LEU A 99 -7.99 4.35 18.76
CA LEU A 99 -7.19 4.73 19.93
C LEU A 99 -6.48 6.08 19.77
N THR A 100 -6.42 6.60 18.53
CA THR A 100 -5.64 7.79 18.20
C THR A 100 -6.50 8.85 17.53
N THR A 101 -6.04 10.08 17.57
CA THR A 101 -6.61 11.19 16.80
C THR A 101 -5.47 11.85 16.01
N PRO A 102 -5.63 12.12 14.69
CA PRO A 102 -4.58 12.72 13.88
C PRO A 102 -4.40 14.22 14.16
N LEU A 103 -3.30 14.80 13.66
CA LEU A 103 -3.10 16.24 13.70
C LEU A 103 -4.16 16.98 12.90
N VAL A 104 -4.45 16.48 11.72
CA VAL A 104 -5.40 17.03 10.75
C VAL A 104 -5.95 15.87 9.90
N TYR A 105 -7.15 16.00 9.38
CA TYR A 105 -7.73 15.00 8.45
C TYR A 105 -8.73 15.65 7.50
N ILE A 106 -9.17 14.90 6.50
CA ILE A 106 -10.16 15.34 5.51
C ILE A 106 -11.53 14.82 5.92
N GLN A 107 -12.56 15.71 5.85
CA GLN A 107 -13.95 15.36 6.14
C GLN A 107 -14.90 16.08 5.17
N ALA A 108 -16.13 15.58 5.06
CA ALA A 108 -17.18 16.20 4.26
C ALA A 108 -17.47 17.65 4.70
N LYS A 109 -17.71 18.54 3.74
CA LYS A 109 -18.23 19.88 3.95
C LYS A 109 -19.62 20.04 3.33
N ASP A 110 -19.80 19.52 2.14
CA ASP A 110 -21.06 19.49 1.40
C ASP A 110 -21.14 18.16 0.65
N THR A 111 -22.02 17.29 1.09
CA THR A 111 -22.13 15.93 0.55
C THR A 111 -22.89 15.90 -0.78
N GLU A 112 -23.80 16.85 -1.06
CA GLU A 112 -24.52 16.96 -2.32
C GLU A 112 -23.59 17.42 -3.46
N GLU A 113 -22.71 18.37 -3.18
CA GLU A 113 -21.72 18.90 -4.14
C GLU A 113 -20.39 18.12 -4.12
N GLY A 114 -20.21 17.18 -3.19
CA GLY A 114 -18.99 16.39 -3.04
C GLY A 114 -17.78 17.19 -2.54
N VAL A 115 -18.02 18.28 -1.80
CA VAL A 115 -16.96 19.17 -1.30
C VAL A 115 -16.42 18.68 0.04
N TYR A 116 -15.09 18.65 0.18
CA TYR A 116 -14.40 18.32 1.42
C TYR A 116 -13.86 19.54 2.14
N GLN A 117 -13.40 19.33 3.39
CA GLN A 117 -12.68 20.32 4.21
C GLN A 117 -11.57 19.65 5.01
N TRP A 118 -10.53 20.44 5.33
CA TRP A 118 -9.52 20.04 6.29
C TRP A 118 -10.02 20.32 7.70
N VAL A 119 -9.90 19.32 8.57
CA VAL A 119 -10.28 19.38 9.99
C VAL A 119 -9.03 19.24 10.83
N PHE A 120 -8.70 20.29 11.57
CA PHE A 120 -7.61 20.24 12.54
C PHE A 120 -8.13 19.67 13.86
N ASP A 121 -7.44 18.68 14.41
CA ASP A 121 -7.87 17.97 15.62
C ASP A 121 -6.78 17.99 16.72
N MET A 122 -5.71 17.20 16.65
CA MET A 122 -4.57 17.30 17.58
C MET A 122 -3.70 18.52 17.29
N ALA A 123 -3.71 19.06 16.10
CA ALA A 123 -3.26 20.41 15.80
C ALA A 123 -4.45 21.37 15.75
N THR A 124 -4.23 22.65 16.01
CA THR A 124 -5.19 23.74 15.76
C THR A 124 -4.84 24.51 14.49
N GLU A 125 -3.59 24.41 14.04
CA GLU A 125 -3.07 25.09 12.85
C GLU A 125 -1.75 24.42 12.44
N ILE A 126 -1.51 24.35 11.13
CA ILE A 126 -0.23 23.95 10.53
C ILE A 126 0.09 25.00 9.47
N ASN A 127 1.26 25.64 9.55
CA ASN A 127 1.66 26.73 8.69
C ASN A 127 3.00 26.43 8.01
N ASP A 128 3.12 26.67 6.70
CA ASP A 128 4.42 26.73 6.05
C ASP A 128 5.11 28.04 6.45
N VAL A 129 6.22 27.93 7.15
CA VAL A 129 7.02 29.06 7.66
C VAL A 129 8.43 29.11 7.06
N THR A 130 8.66 28.40 5.97
CA THR A 130 9.96 28.25 5.27
C THR A 130 10.61 29.61 5.00
N ALA A 131 9.83 30.59 4.50
CA ALA A 131 10.34 31.92 4.17
C ALA A 131 11.01 32.63 5.36
N SER A 132 10.56 32.36 6.59
CA SER A 132 11.07 32.98 7.82
C SER A 132 12.08 32.11 8.59
N HIS A 133 12.35 30.87 8.13
CA HIS A 133 13.21 29.88 8.80
C HIS A 133 14.35 29.40 7.89
N LYS A 134 14.95 30.29 7.11
CA LYS A 134 16.05 29.97 6.17
C LYS A 134 17.27 29.36 6.86
N GLU A 135 17.52 29.76 8.10
CA GLU A 135 18.62 29.24 8.90
C GLU A 135 18.46 27.73 9.23
N ASP A 136 17.22 27.27 9.40
CA ASP A 136 16.94 25.85 9.64
C ASP A 136 17.28 24.98 8.45
N LEU A 137 17.08 25.46 7.21
CA LEU A 137 17.46 24.74 5.98
C LEU A 137 18.96 24.43 5.97
N THR A 138 19.78 25.41 6.37
CA THR A 138 21.23 25.25 6.44
C THR A 138 21.65 24.42 7.65
N LYS A 139 21.04 24.67 8.82
CA LYS A 139 21.33 23.98 10.08
C LYS A 139 21.10 22.47 9.97
N TYR A 140 19.97 22.06 9.40
CA TYR A 140 19.58 20.67 9.26
C TYR A 140 19.95 20.04 7.93
N LYS A 141 20.68 20.80 7.07
CA LYS A 141 21.24 20.30 5.79
C LYS A 141 20.17 19.68 4.87
N VAL A 142 19.07 20.35 4.71
CA VAL A 142 18.00 19.88 3.81
C VAL A 142 18.50 19.71 2.38
N THR A 143 17.90 18.82 1.63
CA THR A 143 18.18 18.61 0.20
C THR A 143 17.46 19.66 -0.63
N LEU A 144 18.22 20.59 -1.19
CA LEU A 144 17.69 21.67 -2.04
C LEU A 144 17.66 21.24 -3.51
N PRO A 145 16.81 21.86 -4.35
CA PRO A 145 16.86 21.69 -5.80
C PRO A 145 18.23 22.07 -6.36
N GLU A 146 18.63 21.42 -7.45
CA GLU A 146 19.94 21.63 -8.07
C GLU A 146 20.20 23.12 -8.37
N GLY A 147 21.35 23.60 -7.92
CA GLY A 147 21.80 25.00 -8.12
C GLY A 147 21.09 26.04 -7.25
N LYS A 148 20.22 25.66 -6.33
CA LYS A 148 19.54 26.57 -5.39
C LYS A 148 20.25 26.66 -4.05
N THR A 149 20.12 27.82 -3.43
CA THR A 149 20.59 28.06 -2.05
C THR A 149 19.37 28.18 -1.11
N ALA A 150 19.60 28.04 0.20
CA ALA A 150 18.55 28.20 1.21
C ALA A 150 17.79 29.55 1.12
N GLU A 151 18.50 30.62 0.75
CA GLU A 151 17.94 31.97 0.60
C GLU A 151 16.95 32.10 -0.56
N GLU A 152 17.06 31.21 -1.56
CA GLU A 152 16.22 31.24 -2.77
C GLU A 152 14.96 30.36 -2.67
N VAL A 153 14.78 29.67 -1.56
CA VAL A 153 13.64 28.76 -1.34
C VAL A 153 12.63 29.47 -0.42
N GLU A 154 11.35 29.53 -0.80
CA GLU A 154 10.34 30.29 -0.08
C GLU A 154 9.26 29.43 0.60
N ASP A 155 9.13 28.13 0.23
CA ASP A 155 8.07 27.24 0.65
C ASP A 155 8.50 25.77 0.76
N GLY A 156 7.69 24.98 1.45
CA GLY A 156 7.68 23.51 1.37
C GLY A 156 8.78 22.80 2.15
N TYR A 157 9.43 23.45 3.12
CA TYR A 157 10.48 22.82 3.93
C TYR A 157 10.27 22.95 5.44
N VAL A 158 9.72 24.04 5.93
CA VAL A 158 9.60 24.28 7.38
C VAL A 158 8.15 24.53 7.74
N PHE A 159 7.61 23.69 8.59
CA PHE A 159 6.22 23.74 9.02
C PHE A 159 6.11 24.00 10.52
N GLU A 160 5.30 24.98 10.88
CA GLU A 160 4.94 25.27 12.27
C GLU A 160 3.64 24.53 12.61
N LEU A 161 3.67 23.66 13.62
CA LEU A 161 2.51 22.91 14.10
C LEU A 161 2.05 23.54 15.43
N LYS A 162 0.85 24.10 15.46
CA LYS A 162 0.18 24.56 16.69
C LYS A 162 -0.65 23.43 17.25
N LEU A 163 -0.25 22.87 18.39
CA LEU A 163 -0.91 21.73 19.02
C LEU A 163 -2.20 22.15 19.74
N ASN A 164 -3.15 21.23 19.86
CA ASN A 164 -4.39 21.43 20.59
C ASN A 164 -4.15 21.40 22.11
N PRO A 165 -4.29 22.52 22.84
CA PRO A 165 -4.02 22.56 24.27
C PRO A 165 -5.05 21.81 25.14
N LYS A 166 -6.15 21.31 24.54
CA LYS A 166 -7.14 20.49 25.24
C LYS A 166 -6.86 19.01 25.13
N ALA A 167 -5.92 18.63 24.25
CA ALA A 167 -5.60 17.22 24.03
C ALA A 167 -5.03 16.57 25.29
N CYS A 168 -5.52 15.39 25.63
CA CYS A 168 -5.05 14.62 26.76
C CYS A 168 -5.20 13.12 26.49
N TRP A 169 -4.48 12.33 27.27
CA TRP A 169 -4.64 10.88 27.33
C TRP A 169 -5.93 10.48 28.06
N GLU A 170 -6.35 9.24 27.92
CA GLU A 170 -7.56 8.68 28.52
C GLU A 170 -7.62 8.79 30.08
N ASP A 171 -6.51 9.04 30.73
CA ASP A 171 -6.44 9.29 32.18
C ASP A 171 -6.41 10.79 32.52
N GLY A 172 -6.54 11.67 31.52
CA GLY A 172 -6.54 13.10 31.67
C GLY A 172 -5.13 13.74 31.71
N THR A 173 -4.06 12.98 31.52
CA THR A 173 -2.69 13.51 31.39
C THR A 173 -2.59 14.38 30.14
N PRO A 174 -2.17 15.67 30.24
CA PRO A 174 -2.07 16.56 29.07
C PRO A 174 -1.10 16.06 28.02
N ILE A 175 -1.41 16.33 26.73
CA ILE A 175 -0.53 16.12 25.60
C ILE A 175 -0.01 17.48 25.13
N ASN A 176 1.29 17.62 25.01
CA ASN A 176 1.96 18.87 24.65
C ASN A 176 3.19 18.60 23.77
N ALA A 177 3.96 19.63 23.46
CA ALA A 177 5.16 19.53 22.64
C ALA A 177 6.21 18.56 23.22
N ASP A 178 6.34 18.45 24.55
CA ASP A 178 7.27 17.51 25.18
C ASP A 178 6.87 16.05 24.90
N THR A 179 5.55 15.75 24.85
CA THR A 179 5.04 14.42 24.46
C THR A 179 5.48 14.06 23.05
N TYR A 180 5.37 15.00 22.10
CA TYR A 180 5.80 14.80 20.70
C TYR A 180 7.31 14.62 20.60
N MET A 181 8.09 15.45 21.30
CA MET A 181 9.55 15.35 21.28
C MET A 181 10.07 14.04 21.89
N TYR A 182 9.49 13.62 23.02
CA TYR A 182 9.79 12.31 23.61
C TYR A 182 9.48 11.19 22.63
N SER A 183 8.27 11.19 22.05
CA SER A 183 7.80 10.16 21.14
C SER A 183 8.64 10.06 19.87
N LEU A 184 9.02 11.20 19.28
CA LEU A 184 9.91 11.22 18.11
C LEU A 184 11.29 10.65 18.44
N LYS A 185 11.84 11.02 19.60
CA LYS A 185 13.13 10.47 20.06
C LYS A 185 13.06 8.96 20.25
N ALA A 186 11.98 8.46 20.86
CA ALA A 186 11.76 7.02 21.04
C ALA A 186 11.52 6.30 19.70
N MET A 187 10.78 6.93 18.76
CA MET A 187 10.55 6.41 17.42
C MET A 187 11.86 6.19 16.65
N LEU A 188 12.74 7.21 16.67
CA LEU A 188 14.01 7.21 15.95
C LEU A 188 15.18 6.61 16.72
N ASP A 189 14.96 6.06 17.92
CA ASP A 189 16.04 5.54 18.79
C ASP A 189 16.86 4.47 18.06
N PRO A 190 18.17 4.71 17.81
CA PRO A 190 19.02 3.76 17.10
C PRO A 190 19.19 2.42 17.84
N ALA A 191 18.93 2.36 19.16
CA ALA A 191 18.96 1.13 19.94
C ALA A 191 17.69 0.28 19.77
N MET A 192 16.57 0.89 19.37
CA MET A 192 15.27 0.22 19.21
C MET A 192 15.01 -0.26 17.78
N LYS A 193 15.46 0.49 16.76
CA LYS A 193 15.21 0.18 15.36
C LYS A 193 13.73 -0.04 15.06
N ASN A 194 12.88 0.86 15.57
CA ASN A 194 11.43 0.77 15.40
C ASN A 194 11.03 0.68 13.92
N TYR A 195 10.10 -0.23 13.63
CA TYR A 195 9.71 -0.56 12.25
C TYR A 195 9.10 0.65 11.51
N ARG A 196 8.29 1.48 12.19
CA ARG A 196 7.62 2.66 11.60
C ARG A 196 8.46 3.93 11.57
N ALA A 197 9.68 3.88 12.05
CA ALA A 197 10.61 5.00 11.96
C ALA A 197 10.88 5.43 10.51
N ASN A 198 10.75 4.51 9.55
CA ASN A 198 10.92 4.80 8.12
C ASN A 198 9.97 5.88 7.60
N ASN A 199 8.79 6.04 8.18
CA ASN A 199 7.84 7.11 7.82
C ASN A 199 8.39 8.51 8.14
N TYR A 200 9.39 8.61 9.03
CA TYR A 200 9.97 9.87 9.50
C TYR A 200 11.39 10.12 9.02
N TYR A 201 12.12 9.09 8.61
CA TYR A 201 13.48 9.27 8.09
C TYR A 201 13.60 9.07 6.57
N SER A 202 12.52 8.64 5.89
CA SER A 202 12.50 8.42 4.45
C SER A 202 11.19 8.91 3.81
N GLY A 203 11.17 9.05 2.47
CA GLY A 203 9.99 9.52 1.76
C GLY A 203 9.88 11.05 1.67
N GLU A 204 8.76 11.53 1.13
CA GLU A 204 8.55 12.94 0.81
C GLU A 204 8.45 13.84 2.05
N SER A 205 7.95 13.30 3.15
CA SER A 205 7.78 14.01 4.44
C SER A 205 8.85 13.65 5.47
N ALA A 206 10.00 13.11 5.02
CA ALA A 206 11.10 12.78 5.92
C ALA A 206 11.62 14.02 6.67
N ILE A 207 11.86 13.87 7.98
CA ILE A 207 12.47 14.92 8.82
C ILE A 207 13.96 15.03 8.46
N ALA A 208 14.44 16.23 8.25
CA ALA A 208 15.87 16.50 8.04
C ALA A 208 16.72 15.95 9.20
N GLY A 209 17.78 15.21 8.90
CA GLY A 209 18.67 14.60 9.89
C GLY A 209 18.11 13.36 10.61
N ALA A 210 16.85 12.96 10.40
CA ALA A 210 16.27 11.80 11.06
C ALA A 210 16.95 10.49 10.65
N SER A 211 17.32 10.33 9.39
CA SER A 211 18.05 9.16 8.89
C SER A 211 19.42 9.03 9.60
N ASP A 212 20.18 10.12 9.68
CA ASP A 212 21.49 10.12 10.33
C ASP A 212 21.39 9.73 11.80
N TYR A 213 20.34 10.20 12.51
CA TYR A 213 20.11 9.83 13.89
C TYR A 213 19.65 8.37 14.05
N TYR A 214 18.70 7.90 13.25
CA TYR A 214 18.20 6.53 13.32
C TYR A 214 19.29 5.48 13.08
N PHE A 215 20.26 5.79 12.19
CA PHE A 215 21.40 4.93 11.91
C PHE A 215 22.64 5.23 12.75
N ALA A 216 22.62 6.25 13.62
CA ALA A 216 23.76 6.67 14.42
C ALA A 216 24.41 5.51 15.18
N GLY A 217 25.76 5.51 15.20
CA GLY A 217 26.56 4.48 15.88
C GLY A 217 26.56 3.11 15.19
N SER A 218 25.85 2.94 14.05
CA SER A 218 25.98 1.73 13.25
C SER A 218 27.31 1.78 12.49
N THR A 219 28.14 0.75 12.69
CA THR A 219 29.52 0.72 12.22
C THR A 219 29.67 0.41 10.74
N ALA A 220 28.69 -0.24 10.12
CA ALA A 220 28.62 -0.38 8.68
C ALA A 220 27.21 -0.80 8.27
N GLN A 221 26.50 0.07 7.64
CA GLN A 221 25.37 -0.33 6.81
C GLN A 221 25.88 -0.50 5.38
N LEU A 222 25.66 -1.67 4.80
CA LEU A 222 25.99 -1.90 3.40
C LEU A 222 24.89 -1.30 2.52
N GLU A 223 25.30 -0.42 1.63
CA GLU A 223 24.40 0.24 0.69
C GLU A 223 24.80 -0.12 -0.74
N ASN A 224 23.80 -0.35 -1.60
CA ASN A 224 24.07 -0.64 -3.00
C ASN A 224 24.60 0.62 -3.72
N ALA A 225 25.64 0.48 -4.48
CA ALA A 225 26.28 1.58 -5.21
C ALA A 225 25.34 2.28 -6.20
N ILE A 226 24.36 1.55 -6.76
CA ILE A 226 23.31 2.14 -7.61
C ILE A 226 22.44 3.12 -6.83
N ASN A 227 22.07 2.79 -5.61
CA ASN A 227 21.21 3.66 -4.78
C ASN A 227 21.92 4.97 -4.42
N ALA A 228 23.22 4.93 -4.26
CA ALA A 228 24.04 6.12 -4.03
C ALA A 228 24.36 6.90 -5.32
N ASN A 229 23.90 6.42 -6.48
CA ASN A 229 24.17 6.98 -7.79
C ASN A 229 25.67 7.10 -8.13
N TYR A 230 26.50 6.22 -7.57
CA TYR A 230 27.91 6.13 -7.94
C TYR A 230 28.07 5.33 -9.23
N LYS A 231 28.92 5.79 -10.14
CA LYS A 231 29.35 5.03 -11.31
C LYS A 231 30.66 4.33 -11.00
N VAL A 232 30.93 3.21 -11.68
CA VAL A 232 32.23 2.52 -11.55
C VAL A 232 33.40 3.44 -11.83
N ALA A 233 33.21 4.38 -12.77
CA ALA A 233 34.23 5.41 -13.11
C ALA A 233 34.48 6.42 -11.96
N ASP A 234 33.59 6.55 -11.02
CA ASP A 234 33.71 7.47 -9.88
C ASP A 234 34.48 6.84 -8.72
N LEU A 235 34.70 5.52 -8.75
CA LEU A 235 35.39 4.80 -7.69
C LEU A 235 36.92 5.12 -7.71
N VAL A 236 37.46 5.27 -6.52
CA VAL A 236 38.86 5.64 -6.33
C VAL A 236 39.64 4.45 -5.75
N LYS A 237 40.74 4.06 -6.40
CA LYS A 237 41.59 2.97 -5.90
C LYS A 237 42.46 3.43 -4.71
N GLY A 238 42.29 2.73 -3.57
CA GLY A 238 43.07 2.96 -2.37
C GLY A 238 44.54 2.44 -2.48
N GLU A 239 45.39 2.84 -1.53
CA GLU A 239 46.78 2.34 -1.45
C GLU A 239 46.89 0.84 -1.19
N ASP A 240 45.84 0.26 -0.53
CA ASP A 240 45.66 -1.16 -0.27
C ASP A 240 45.18 -1.97 -1.50
N GLY A 241 44.94 -1.28 -2.61
CA GLY A 241 44.44 -1.87 -3.85
C GLY A 241 42.94 -2.04 -3.92
N GLN A 242 42.21 -1.85 -2.80
CA GLN A 242 40.75 -1.87 -2.79
C GLN A 242 40.17 -0.53 -3.31
N TYR A 243 39.10 -0.63 -4.09
CA TYR A 243 38.35 0.55 -4.54
C TYR A 243 37.47 1.09 -3.44
N ARG A 244 37.25 2.37 -3.49
CA ARG A 244 36.42 3.14 -2.53
C ARG A 244 35.47 4.04 -3.27
N SER A 245 34.36 4.36 -2.60
CA SER A 245 33.43 5.38 -3.06
C SER A 245 34.08 6.76 -3.17
N PRO A 246 33.48 7.75 -3.84
CA PRO A 246 33.98 9.13 -3.84
C PRO A 246 34.16 9.73 -2.45
N ASN A 247 33.43 9.20 -1.45
CA ASN A 247 33.52 9.61 -0.03
C ASN A 247 34.61 8.86 0.75
N GLY A 248 35.31 7.90 0.11
CA GLY A 248 36.37 7.12 0.73
C GLY A 248 35.92 5.81 1.41
N GLU A 249 34.67 5.40 1.28
CA GLU A 249 34.15 4.17 1.85
C GLU A 249 34.57 2.94 1.04
N PRO A 250 34.98 1.81 1.68
CA PRO A 250 35.38 0.60 0.98
C PRO A 250 34.22 0.01 0.14
N VAL A 251 34.53 -0.45 -1.07
CA VAL A 251 33.57 -1.07 -1.99
C VAL A 251 33.80 -2.57 -2.09
N PHE A 252 32.72 -3.36 -2.15
CA PHE A 252 32.75 -4.81 -2.17
C PHE A 252 31.81 -5.36 -3.24
N TRP A 253 32.09 -6.57 -3.70
CA TRP A 253 31.11 -7.42 -4.39
C TRP A 253 30.21 -8.11 -3.36
N ALA A 254 28.90 -8.00 -3.53
CA ALA A 254 27.91 -8.69 -2.70
C ALA A 254 27.71 -10.13 -3.18
N VAL A 255 28.61 -11.03 -2.83
CA VAL A 255 28.62 -12.43 -3.30
C VAL A 255 27.65 -13.31 -2.47
N ASN A 256 27.76 -13.27 -1.16
CA ASN A 256 26.87 -13.99 -0.24
C ASN A 256 26.19 -13.04 0.75
N PHE A 257 25.84 -11.88 0.26
CA PHE A 257 25.12 -10.82 0.98
C PHE A 257 23.78 -10.58 0.29
N VAL A 258 22.73 -10.39 1.08
CA VAL A 258 21.36 -10.14 0.58
C VAL A 258 21.23 -8.69 0.13
N LEU A 259 21.12 -8.47 -1.18
CA LEU A 259 20.77 -7.19 -1.76
C LEU A 259 19.24 -7.05 -1.78
N THR A 260 18.70 -6.33 -0.80
CA THR A 260 17.25 -6.28 -0.50
C THR A 260 16.34 -5.90 -1.67
N LYS A 261 16.87 -5.21 -2.69
CA LYS A 261 16.07 -4.82 -3.87
C LYS A 261 16.29 -5.69 -5.09
N TRP A 262 17.41 -6.40 -5.20
CA TRP A 262 17.84 -7.05 -6.44
C TRP A 262 17.72 -8.57 -6.44
N LEU A 263 17.86 -9.22 -5.28
CA LEU A 263 17.90 -10.68 -5.17
C LEU A 263 16.77 -11.23 -4.30
N SER A 264 15.82 -10.39 -3.90
CA SER A 264 14.59 -10.85 -3.28
C SER A 264 14.78 -11.77 -2.08
N GLY A 265 15.74 -11.42 -1.24
CA GLY A 265 16.07 -12.22 -0.07
C GLY A 265 17.07 -13.36 -0.33
N ASN A 266 17.66 -13.45 -1.53
CA ASN A 266 18.74 -14.39 -1.79
C ASN A 266 20.04 -13.67 -2.14
N THR A 267 21.11 -14.44 -1.99
CA THR A 267 22.44 -13.98 -2.34
C THR A 267 22.83 -14.41 -3.76
N LEU A 268 23.76 -13.70 -4.39
CA LEU A 268 24.31 -14.12 -5.68
C LEU A 268 24.84 -15.55 -5.60
N LYS A 269 25.48 -15.93 -4.47
CA LYS A 269 25.98 -17.29 -4.25
C LYS A 269 24.86 -18.34 -4.34
N GLN A 270 23.72 -18.10 -3.72
CA GLN A 270 22.57 -19.01 -3.82
C GLN A 270 22.08 -19.17 -5.25
N TYR A 271 22.13 -18.10 -6.04
CA TYR A 271 21.79 -18.15 -7.45
C TYR A 271 22.76 -18.98 -8.28
N VAL A 272 24.06 -18.67 -8.14
CA VAL A 272 25.11 -19.42 -8.87
C VAL A 272 25.06 -20.90 -8.51
N GLU A 273 24.86 -21.24 -7.24
CA GLU A 273 24.71 -22.63 -6.80
C GLU A 273 23.46 -23.32 -7.35
N ALA A 274 22.36 -22.59 -7.55
CA ALA A 274 21.11 -23.13 -8.07
C ALA A 274 21.13 -23.38 -9.59
N TYR A 275 21.80 -22.53 -10.34
CA TYR A 275 21.77 -22.53 -11.81
C TYR A 275 23.08 -22.93 -12.48
N GLY A 276 24.21 -22.77 -11.79
CA GLY A 276 25.52 -23.24 -12.23
C GLY A 276 25.90 -22.84 -13.65
N ASP A 277 26.44 -23.79 -14.40
CA ASP A 277 26.95 -23.62 -15.77
C ASP A 277 25.87 -23.15 -16.78
N GLN A 278 24.61 -23.24 -16.42
CA GLN A 278 23.52 -22.85 -17.31
C GLN A 278 23.53 -21.36 -17.59
N TYR A 279 23.93 -20.52 -16.62
CA TYR A 279 23.88 -19.08 -16.73
C TYR A 279 25.16 -18.37 -16.32
N PHE A 280 26.12 -19.07 -15.69
CA PHE A 280 27.32 -18.47 -15.14
C PHE A 280 28.59 -19.14 -15.67
N ALA A 281 29.65 -18.34 -15.84
CA ALA A 281 31.00 -18.86 -16.12
C ALA A 281 31.62 -19.32 -14.79
N MET A 282 31.61 -20.63 -14.53
CA MET A 282 32.01 -21.20 -13.25
C MET A 282 33.52 -21.31 -13.05
N ASP A 283 34.34 -21.13 -14.11
CA ASP A 283 35.80 -21.35 -14.08
C ASP A 283 36.52 -20.52 -13.01
N THR A 284 36.00 -19.32 -12.70
CA THR A 284 36.60 -18.38 -11.74
C THR A 284 35.81 -18.27 -10.44
N TRP A 285 34.64 -18.92 -10.35
CA TRP A 285 33.72 -18.80 -9.23
C TRP A 285 34.33 -19.24 -7.90
N ASP A 286 34.96 -20.41 -7.85
CA ASP A 286 35.56 -20.95 -6.61
C ASP A 286 36.71 -20.06 -6.11
N ALA A 287 37.49 -19.47 -7.03
CA ALA A 287 38.53 -18.53 -6.66
C ALA A 287 37.94 -17.21 -6.12
N LEU A 288 36.86 -16.71 -6.70
CA LEU A 288 36.15 -15.54 -6.19
C LEU A 288 35.58 -15.78 -4.79
N VAL A 289 34.89 -16.91 -4.59
CA VAL A 289 34.31 -17.30 -3.28
C VAL A 289 35.39 -17.47 -2.21
N ALA A 290 36.61 -17.87 -2.59
CA ALA A 290 37.72 -17.99 -1.66
C ALA A 290 38.25 -16.63 -1.13
N LEU A 291 37.93 -15.51 -1.79
CA LEU A 291 38.23 -14.14 -1.35
C LEU A 291 37.13 -13.55 -0.44
N MET A 292 36.04 -14.28 -0.26
CA MET A 292 34.87 -13.79 0.48
C MET A 292 35.14 -13.77 2.00
N ASP A 293 34.76 -12.69 2.65
CA ASP A 293 34.84 -12.55 4.09
C ASP A 293 33.67 -13.27 4.84
N ASP A 294 33.69 -13.22 6.15
CA ASP A 294 32.64 -13.82 6.99
C ASP A 294 31.26 -13.18 6.81
N ASN A 295 31.19 -11.97 6.22
CA ASN A 295 29.94 -11.26 5.94
C ASN A 295 29.39 -11.56 4.53
N GLY A 296 30.07 -12.38 3.76
CA GLY A 296 29.65 -12.76 2.41
C GLY A 296 30.05 -11.75 1.34
N LEU A 297 31.02 -10.90 1.63
CA LEU A 297 31.51 -9.83 0.77
C LEU A 297 32.92 -10.16 0.23
N VAL A 298 33.20 -9.71 -0.98
CA VAL A 298 34.53 -9.75 -1.58
C VAL A 298 35.01 -8.33 -1.86
N PRO A 299 36.18 -7.91 -1.33
CA PRO A 299 36.71 -6.58 -1.62
C PRO A 299 36.81 -6.31 -3.12
N TYR A 300 36.34 -5.14 -3.59
CA TYR A 300 36.45 -4.75 -4.99
C TYR A 300 37.87 -4.29 -5.27
N THR A 301 38.62 -5.13 -5.96
CA THR A 301 39.99 -4.92 -6.39
C THR A 301 40.14 -5.31 -7.86
N ASP A 302 41.28 -4.98 -8.53
CA ASP A 302 41.54 -5.47 -9.90
C ASP A 302 41.48 -7.01 -9.94
N GLU A 303 42.03 -7.70 -8.93
CA GLU A 303 42.04 -9.17 -8.88
C GLU A 303 40.61 -9.73 -8.75
N SER A 304 39.79 -9.20 -7.84
CA SER A 304 38.41 -9.67 -7.69
C SER A 304 37.51 -9.33 -8.88
N TYR A 305 37.82 -8.20 -9.58
CA TYR A 305 37.14 -7.88 -10.82
C TYR A 305 37.43 -8.90 -11.92
N GLU A 306 38.70 -9.26 -12.11
CA GLU A 306 39.11 -10.28 -13.10
C GLU A 306 38.47 -11.66 -12.81
N LEU A 307 38.17 -11.96 -11.55
CA LEU A 307 37.48 -13.19 -11.15
C LEU A 307 35.95 -13.08 -11.29
N PHE A 308 35.38 -11.90 -11.02
CA PHE A 308 33.92 -11.68 -11.04
C PHE A 308 33.41 -11.46 -12.46
N ALA A 309 34.11 -10.70 -13.28
CA ALA A 309 33.67 -10.36 -14.62
C ALA A 309 33.37 -11.58 -15.50
N PRO A 310 34.24 -12.65 -15.55
CA PRO A 310 33.90 -13.86 -16.28
C PRO A 310 32.69 -14.62 -15.77
N VAL A 311 32.41 -14.58 -14.47
CA VAL A 311 31.23 -15.23 -13.88
C VAL A 311 29.96 -14.67 -14.46
N THR A 312 29.90 -13.36 -14.62
CA THR A 312 28.73 -12.63 -15.12
C THR A 312 28.75 -12.43 -16.63
N THR A 313 29.90 -12.07 -17.23
CA THR A 313 30.04 -11.77 -18.67
C THR A 313 30.22 -13.00 -19.54
N GLY A 314 30.50 -14.16 -18.93
CA GLY A 314 30.51 -15.45 -19.64
C GLY A 314 29.14 -15.82 -20.22
N ASN A 315 28.08 -15.24 -19.67
CA ASN A 315 26.77 -15.24 -20.26
C ASN A 315 26.49 -13.87 -20.89
N PRO A 316 26.44 -13.76 -22.24
CA PRO A 316 26.15 -12.50 -22.94
C PRO A 316 24.88 -11.80 -22.43
N ALA A 317 24.15 -12.46 -21.56
CA ALA A 317 22.99 -12.07 -20.87
C ALA A 317 23.18 -11.01 -19.80
N TRP A 318 24.34 -10.94 -19.20
CA TRP A 318 24.57 -10.14 -18.01
C TRP A 318 25.36 -8.84 -18.28
N GLY A 319 25.68 -8.59 -19.53
CA GLY A 319 26.41 -7.41 -19.93
C GLY A 319 27.92 -7.66 -20.07
N GLU A 320 28.58 -6.72 -20.69
CA GLU A 320 29.99 -6.88 -21.14
C GLU A 320 30.92 -5.86 -20.49
N THR A 321 30.40 -4.94 -19.66
CA THR A 321 31.14 -3.84 -19.08
C THR A 321 31.08 -3.78 -17.57
N ALA A 322 32.04 -3.10 -16.95
CA ALA A 322 32.02 -2.87 -15.49
C ALA A 322 30.76 -2.12 -15.03
N ASP A 323 30.21 -1.25 -15.89
CA ASP A 323 28.97 -0.54 -15.59
C ASP A 323 27.77 -1.51 -15.48
N ASP A 324 27.80 -2.62 -16.23
CA ASP A 324 26.75 -3.64 -16.13
C ASP A 324 26.84 -4.46 -14.84
N LEU A 325 28.03 -4.57 -14.24
CA LEU A 325 28.27 -5.29 -12.99
C LEU A 325 28.02 -4.44 -11.74
N TYR A 326 27.76 -3.17 -11.92
CA TYR A 326 27.56 -2.18 -10.88
C TYR A 326 26.44 -2.55 -9.87
N ALA A 327 25.41 -3.26 -10.33
CA ALA A 327 24.33 -3.74 -9.49
C ALA A 327 24.76 -4.66 -8.34
N TYR A 328 25.94 -5.27 -8.44
CA TYR A 328 26.49 -6.17 -7.41
C TYR A 328 27.47 -5.48 -6.47
N LEU A 329 27.73 -4.20 -6.67
CA LEU A 329 28.60 -3.45 -5.79
C LEU A 329 27.82 -2.90 -4.60
N VAL A 330 28.40 -3.09 -3.42
CA VAL A 330 27.98 -2.45 -2.19
C VAL A 330 29.15 -1.71 -1.56
N TYR A 331 28.88 -0.69 -0.80
CA TYR A 331 29.92 0.01 -0.03
C TYR A 331 29.51 0.10 1.43
N GLU A 332 30.51 0.16 2.31
CA GLU A 332 30.30 0.38 3.74
C GLU A 332 29.93 1.84 3.96
N LYS A 333 28.69 2.07 4.42
CA LYS A 333 28.26 3.38 4.89
C LYS A 333 28.38 3.43 6.41
N THR A 334 29.25 4.28 6.91
CA THR A 334 29.39 4.52 8.35
C THR A 334 28.54 5.71 8.75
N PHE A 335 27.67 5.51 9.72
CA PHE A 335 26.92 6.60 10.36
C PHE A 335 27.66 7.01 11.63
N PRO A 336 28.22 8.23 11.70
CA PRO A 336 28.82 8.72 12.93
C PRO A 336 27.76 8.83 14.02
N GLU A 337 28.22 8.93 15.29
CA GLU A 337 27.33 9.27 16.39
C GLU A 337 26.60 10.59 16.09
N ALA A 338 25.30 10.58 16.27
CA ALA A 338 24.42 11.74 16.06
C ALA A 338 23.57 11.98 17.30
N SER A 339 23.25 13.23 17.57
CA SER A 339 22.32 13.63 18.63
C SER A 339 20.93 13.84 18.07
N ILE A 340 19.89 13.60 18.87
CA ILE A 340 18.52 13.99 18.54
C ILE A 340 18.41 15.49 18.18
N ASP A 341 19.30 16.32 18.69
CA ASP A 341 19.34 17.76 18.38
C ASP A 341 19.73 18.06 16.92
N SER A 342 20.26 17.06 16.18
CA SER A 342 20.50 17.17 14.74
C SER A 342 19.28 16.86 13.88
N VAL A 343 18.19 16.38 14.48
CA VAL A 343 16.92 16.10 13.81
C VAL A 343 16.11 17.39 13.69
N GLY A 344 15.61 17.69 12.51
CA GLY A 344 14.89 18.92 12.17
C GLY A 344 13.46 18.97 12.73
N CYS A 345 13.26 18.55 13.98
CA CYS A 345 11.99 18.70 14.67
C CYS A 345 12.25 19.14 16.11
N TYR A 346 11.70 20.28 16.50
CA TYR A 346 11.99 20.85 17.81
C TYR A 346 10.83 21.66 18.39
N LYS A 347 10.78 21.68 19.73
CA LYS A 347 9.82 22.45 20.52
C LYS A 347 10.19 23.94 20.50
N VAL A 348 9.19 24.81 20.25
CA VAL A 348 9.29 26.26 20.42
C VAL A 348 8.73 26.70 21.77
N ASP A 349 7.53 26.22 22.10
CA ASP A 349 6.86 26.38 23.37
C ASP A 349 6.02 25.13 23.69
N ASP A 350 5.22 25.15 24.77
CA ASP A 350 4.50 23.97 25.24
C ASP A 350 3.50 23.41 24.21
N TYR A 351 3.07 24.21 23.22
CA TYR A 351 2.08 23.85 22.20
C TYR A 351 2.49 24.23 20.79
N THR A 352 3.78 24.48 20.56
CA THR A 352 4.31 24.80 19.23
C THR A 352 5.54 23.95 18.92
N ILE A 353 5.51 23.29 17.77
CA ILE A 353 6.60 22.48 17.23
C ILE A 353 6.95 22.98 15.84
N ILE A 354 8.25 23.05 15.53
CA ILE A 354 8.76 23.21 14.17
C ILE A 354 9.14 21.84 13.63
N TYR A 355 8.73 21.58 12.39
CA TYR A 355 9.04 20.40 11.62
C TYR A 355 9.78 20.81 10.34
N VAL A 356 11.03 20.39 10.19
CA VAL A 356 11.88 20.70 9.04
C VAL A 356 11.91 19.48 8.12
N ASN A 357 11.27 19.58 6.97
CA ASN A 357 11.25 18.53 5.96
C ASN A 357 12.60 18.45 5.24
N ASN A 358 13.05 17.23 4.93
CA ASN A 358 14.35 17.04 4.30
C ASN A 358 14.41 17.47 2.82
N THR A 359 13.27 17.39 2.14
CA THR A 359 13.10 17.78 0.71
C THR A 359 11.90 18.70 0.59
N TRP A 360 11.71 19.31 -0.57
CA TRP A 360 10.49 20.08 -0.82
C TRP A 360 9.25 19.18 -0.82
N ILE A 361 8.19 19.66 -0.20
CA ILE A 361 6.86 19.03 -0.22
C ILE A 361 5.80 20.11 -0.41
N ASP A 362 4.74 19.82 -1.17
CA ASP A 362 3.58 20.72 -1.24
C ASP A 362 2.87 20.82 0.12
N TYR A 363 2.28 21.97 0.42
CA TYR A 363 1.61 22.21 1.70
C TYR A 363 0.49 21.18 1.97
N TYR A 364 -0.34 20.89 0.97
CA TYR A 364 -1.44 19.96 1.17
C TYR A 364 -0.98 18.49 1.20
N ASP A 365 0.09 18.16 0.48
CA ASP A 365 0.73 16.85 0.62
C ASP A 365 1.30 16.67 2.03
N PHE A 366 1.88 17.72 2.62
CA PHE A 366 2.30 17.70 4.02
C PHE A 366 1.13 17.51 5.00
N LEU A 367 -0.01 18.19 4.79
CA LEU A 367 -1.23 17.99 5.59
C LEU A 367 -1.73 16.54 5.45
N TYR A 368 -1.74 16.01 4.22
CA TYR A 368 -2.19 14.66 3.95
C TYR A 368 -1.32 13.61 4.67
N HIS A 369 0.00 13.74 4.58
CA HIS A 369 0.91 12.89 5.35
C HIS A 369 0.72 13.05 6.88
N SER A 370 0.41 14.26 7.35
CA SER A 370 0.15 14.51 8.78
C SER A 370 -1.16 13.90 9.28
N SER A 371 -2.07 13.48 8.38
CA SER A 371 -3.32 12.82 8.72
C SER A 371 -3.16 11.32 9.04
N ASP A 372 -2.10 10.69 8.53
CA ASP A 372 -1.98 9.21 8.58
C ASP A 372 -1.08 8.69 9.72
N TRP A 373 -0.35 9.57 10.44
CA TRP A 373 0.73 9.11 11.32
C TRP A 373 0.46 9.33 12.82
N PRO A 374 -0.05 8.32 13.52
CA PRO A 374 0.01 8.31 14.97
C PRO A 374 1.47 8.08 15.40
N TRP A 375 2.13 9.07 16.00
CA TRP A 375 3.53 8.96 16.43
C TRP A 375 3.73 9.11 17.94
N ILE A 376 2.73 9.60 18.68
CA ILE A 376 2.88 9.81 20.12
C ILE A 376 2.57 8.55 20.93
N VAL A 377 3.37 8.34 21.95
CA VAL A 377 3.25 7.23 22.90
C VAL A 377 3.23 7.76 24.34
N TYR A 378 2.61 7.01 25.24
CA TYR A 378 2.55 7.38 26.67
C TYR A 378 3.88 7.02 27.33
N GLU A 379 4.70 8.03 27.67
CA GLU A 379 6.09 7.88 28.12
C GLU A 379 6.25 6.88 29.27
N ASP A 380 5.48 7.02 30.35
CA ASP A 380 5.62 6.17 31.53
C ASP A 380 5.43 4.68 31.25
N LEU A 381 4.45 4.32 30.39
CA LEU A 381 4.22 2.93 29.99
C LEU A 381 5.26 2.45 28.99
N TYR A 382 5.66 3.32 28.08
CA TYR A 382 6.68 2.98 27.07
C TYR A 382 8.01 2.66 27.73
N GLU A 383 8.47 3.50 28.66
CA GLU A 383 9.71 3.30 29.39
C GLU A 383 9.65 2.10 30.35
N LYS A 384 8.52 1.93 31.05
CA LYS A 384 8.31 0.78 31.96
C LYS A 384 8.30 -0.56 31.19
N GLY A 385 7.85 -0.53 29.95
CA GLY A 385 7.75 -1.71 29.08
C GLY A 385 9.05 -2.10 28.39
N LYS A 386 10.15 -1.29 28.51
CA LYS A 386 11.40 -1.55 27.81
C LYS A 386 12.11 -2.80 28.33
N ASP A 387 12.60 -3.59 27.40
CA ASP A 387 13.51 -4.72 27.62
C ASP A 387 14.84 -4.48 26.89
N THR A 388 15.93 -4.44 27.65
CA THR A 388 17.30 -4.18 27.18
C THR A 388 18.16 -5.44 27.18
N THR A 389 17.57 -6.61 27.34
CA THR A 389 18.32 -7.89 27.45
C THR A 389 18.71 -8.45 26.08
N GLY A 390 18.05 -8.02 24.99
CA GLY A 390 18.35 -8.41 23.61
C GLY A 390 19.43 -7.55 22.94
N THR A 391 19.70 -7.81 21.68
CA THR A 391 20.57 -6.97 20.81
C THR A 391 19.95 -5.62 20.50
N LEU A 392 18.62 -5.56 20.44
CA LEU A 392 17.84 -4.35 20.32
C LEU A 392 17.05 -4.12 21.61
N VAL A 393 16.81 -2.87 21.92
CA VAL A 393 15.85 -2.48 22.96
C VAL A 393 14.44 -2.65 22.39
N THR A 394 13.58 -3.38 23.09
CA THR A 394 12.16 -3.54 22.73
C THR A 394 11.26 -2.95 23.81
N THR A 395 9.96 -2.86 23.54
CA THR A 395 8.96 -2.47 24.54
C THR A 395 7.70 -3.29 24.36
N ASN A 396 6.97 -3.57 25.45
CA ASN A 396 5.64 -4.19 25.37
C ASN A 396 4.49 -3.17 25.34
N TYR A 397 4.79 -1.89 25.11
CA TYR A 397 3.77 -0.87 24.93
C TYR A 397 2.84 -1.26 23.75
N GLY A 398 1.54 -1.14 23.95
CA GLY A 398 0.53 -1.42 22.91
C GLY A 398 0.24 -2.90 22.65
N THR A 399 0.58 -3.83 23.56
CA THR A 399 0.36 -5.28 23.38
C THR A 399 -0.75 -5.88 24.27
N THR A 400 -1.17 -5.18 25.30
CA THR A 400 -2.27 -5.58 26.20
C THR A 400 -3.13 -4.37 26.55
N VAL A 401 -4.28 -4.60 27.20
CA VAL A 401 -5.13 -3.51 27.72
C VAL A 401 -4.34 -2.60 28.68
N GLU A 402 -3.53 -3.20 29.57
CA GLU A 402 -2.78 -2.46 30.61
C GLU A 402 -1.58 -1.68 30.05
N THR A 403 -1.08 -2.10 28.89
CA THR A 403 0.08 -1.46 28.24
C THR A 403 -0.31 -0.54 27.09
N THR A 404 -1.60 -0.39 26.82
CA THR A 404 -2.15 0.47 25.76
C THR A 404 -2.76 1.72 26.40
N LYS A 405 -2.49 2.89 25.82
CA LYS A 405 -3.11 4.16 26.19
C LYS A 405 -3.67 4.85 24.96
N SER A 406 -4.87 5.40 25.11
CA SER A 406 -5.59 6.12 24.06
C SER A 406 -5.51 7.63 24.24
N TYR A 407 -5.44 8.34 23.13
CA TYR A 407 -5.71 9.78 23.00
C TYR A 407 -6.77 10.06 21.93
N GLY A 408 -7.43 8.99 21.46
CA GLY A 408 -8.57 9.03 20.55
C GLY A 408 -9.90 8.97 21.29
N PRO A 409 -11.02 8.94 20.54
CA PRO A 409 -12.38 8.92 21.09
C PRO A 409 -12.75 7.62 21.83
N TYR A 410 -11.99 6.56 21.65
CA TYR A 410 -12.22 5.26 22.31
C TYR A 410 -10.96 4.77 23.02
N LYS A 411 -11.14 3.91 24.01
CA LYS A 411 -10.08 3.23 24.75
C LYS A 411 -10.31 1.72 24.72
N LEU A 412 -9.23 0.95 24.67
CA LEU A 412 -9.25 -0.50 24.70
C LEU A 412 -9.63 -0.98 26.11
N THR A 413 -10.73 -1.71 26.27
CA THR A 413 -11.21 -2.19 27.58
C THR A 413 -11.17 -3.71 27.73
N TYR A 414 -11.15 -4.45 26.62
CA TYR A 414 -11.06 -5.90 26.64
C TYR A 414 -10.30 -6.44 25.44
N LEU A 415 -9.46 -7.43 25.70
CA LEU A 415 -8.73 -8.19 24.68
C LEU A 415 -8.79 -9.68 25.03
N GLN A 416 -9.30 -10.48 24.12
CA GLN A 416 -9.07 -11.92 24.09
C GLN A 416 -8.41 -12.25 22.76
N PRO A 417 -7.12 -12.63 22.75
CA PRO A 417 -6.40 -12.92 21.52
C PRO A 417 -7.15 -13.93 20.64
N ASP A 418 -7.09 -13.71 19.33
CA ASP A 418 -7.73 -14.54 18.29
C ASP A 418 -9.25 -14.71 18.44
N LYS A 419 -9.89 -13.88 19.24
CA LYS A 419 -11.35 -13.99 19.47
C LYS A 419 -12.08 -12.66 19.47
N GLN A 420 -11.68 -11.70 20.30
CA GLN A 420 -12.46 -10.48 20.48
C GLN A 420 -11.63 -9.30 21.00
N LEU A 421 -11.92 -8.11 20.48
CA LEU A 421 -11.54 -6.80 21.01
C LEU A 421 -12.80 -6.01 21.39
N VAL A 422 -12.70 -5.21 22.47
CA VAL A 422 -13.75 -4.26 22.84
C VAL A 422 -13.12 -2.90 23.13
N PHE A 423 -13.70 -1.88 22.51
CA PHE A 423 -13.40 -0.49 22.79
C PHE A 423 -14.64 0.18 23.37
N GLU A 424 -14.46 1.09 24.32
CA GLU A 424 -15.50 1.92 24.90
C GLU A 424 -15.11 3.39 24.81
N LEU A 425 -16.07 4.30 24.92
CA LEU A 425 -15.81 5.73 24.86
C LEU A 425 -14.69 6.11 25.85
N ASN A 426 -13.77 6.95 25.37
CA ASN A 426 -12.80 7.64 26.20
C ASN A 426 -13.42 8.94 26.72
N GLU A 427 -13.97 8.91 27.93
CA GLU A 427 -14.68 10.03 28.55
C GLU A 427 -13.80 11.28 28.73
N ASN A 428 -12.49 11.13 28.69
CA ASN A 428 -11.52 12.22 28.78
C ASN A 428 -11.07 12.75 27.42
N TRP A 429 -11.51 12.11 26.31
CA TRP A 429 -11.17 12.65 25.02
C TRP A 429 -11.69 14.08 24.87
N TRP A 430 -10.84 15.00 24.42
CA TRP A 430 -11.04 16.44 24.47
C TRP A 430 -12.32 16.92 23.75
N GLY A 431 -12.84 16.16 22.79
CA GLY A 431 -14.04 16.49 22.02
C GLY A 431 -15.35 16.11 22.67
N PHE A 432 -15.38 15.32 23.77
CA PHE A 432 -16.61 14.92 24.45
C PHE A 432 -17.06 15.92 25.51
N GLU A 433 -18.37 16.14 25.58
CA GLU A 433 -19.04 16.88 26.64
C GLU A 433 -19.99 15.96 27.40
N LYS A 434 -19.80 15.88 28.74
CA LYS A 434 -20.68 15.10 29.61
C LYS A 434 -22.03 15.80 29.80
N GLN A 435 -23.11 15.10 29.55
CA GLN A 435 -24.48 15.57 29.68
C GLN A 435 -25.03 15.34 31.10
N ALA A 436 -26.18 15.98 31.41
CA ALA A 436 -26.83 15.88 32.74
C ALA A 436 -27.33 14.46 33.06
N ASP A 437 -27.68 13.65 32.06
CA ASP A 437 -28.08 12.25 32.16
C ASP A 437 -26.89 11.29 32.30
N GLY A 438 -25.65 11.80 32.19
CA GLY A 438 -24.44 11.01 32.30
C GLY A 438 -23.90 10.52 30.95
N SER A 439 -24.59 10.75 29.82
CA SER A 439 -24.09 10.49 28.49
C SER A 439 -22.95 11.45 28.12
N TYR A 440 -22.21 11.08 27.05
CA TYR A 440 -21.18 11.92 26.44
C TYR A 440 -21.58 12.17 24.99
N ILE A 441 -21.52 13.42 24.58
CA ILE A 441 -21.74 13.80 23.20
C ILE A 441 -20.55 14.59 22.66
N SER A 442 -20.31 14.47 21.36
CA SER A 442 -19.35 15.31 20.66
C SER A 442 -20.02 15.88 19.43
N MET A 443 -20.07 17.20 19.33
CA MET A 443 -20.54 17.86 18.12
C MET A 443 -19.34 18.20 17.23
N THR A 444 -19.54 18.14 15.91
CA THR A 444 -18.53 18.59 14.97
C THR A 444 -18.10 20.02 15.28
N PRO A 445 -16.80 20.36 15.36
CA PRO A 445 -16.33 21.73 15.48
C PRO A 445 -16.49 22.50 14.17
N TYR A 446 -16.81 21.83 13.08
CA TYR A 446 -17.05 22.31 11.71
C TYR A 446 -18.50 22.08 11.30
N GLU A 447 -18.89 22.53 10.11
CA GLU A 447 -20.19 22.25 9.52
C GLU A 447 -20.08 21.21 8.40
N VAL A 448 -21.07 20.31 8.34
CA VAL A 448 -21.32 19.38 7.24
C VAL A 448 -22.75 19.66 6.76
N ASP A 449 -22.93 19.90 5.47
CA ASP A 449 -24.23 20.28 4.88
C ASP A 449 -24.89 21.49 5.59
N GLY A 450 -24.03 22.47 5.96
CA GLY A 450 -24.46 23.69 6.63
C GLY A 450 -24.95 23.53 8.06
N LYS A 451 -24.67 22.41 8.72
CA LYS A 451 -25.06 22.13 10.12
C LYS A 451 -23.96 21.44 10.90
N LYS A 452 -23.92 21.63 12.20
CA LYS A 452 -23.13 20.81 13.12
C LYS A 452 -23.88 19.51 13.38
N VAL A 453 -23.17 18.41 13.27
CA VAL A 453 -23.72 17.06 13.50
C VAL A 453 -23.03 16.41 14.69
N GLN A 454 -23.68 15.45 15.32
CA GLN A 454 -23.02 14.65 16.36
C GLN A 454 -21.99 13.75 15.69
N ARG A 455 -20.77 13.72 16.25
CA ARG A 455 -19.73 12.78 15.88
C ARG A 455 -19.52 11.75 16.98
N TYR A 456 -19.05 10.57 16.60
CA TYR A 456 -18.81 9.44 17.53
C TYR A 456 -20.03 9.12 18.39
N GLN A 457 -21.19 8.89 17.75
CA GLN A 457 -22.40 8.47 18.46
C GLN A 457 -22.26 7.06 19.06
N THR A 458 -21.41 6.21 18.48
CA THR A 458 -21.09 4.87 18.98
C THR A 458 -20.53 4.96 20.40
N THR A 459 -21.10 4.20 21.35
CA THR A 459 -20.64 4.16 22.75
C THR A 459 -19.70 2.99 23.02
N LYS A 460 -19.75 1.95 22.18
CA LYS A 460 -18.99 0.71 22.32
C LYS A 460 -18.74 0.07 20.97
N ILE A 461 -17.54 -0.44 20.76
CA ILE A 461 -17.16 -1.19 19.56
C ILE A 461 -16.77 -2.60 19.97
N VAL A 462 -17.36 -3.60 19.33
CA VAL A 462 -17.04 -5.01 19.55
C VAL A 462 -16.59 -5.63 18.24
N ILE A 463 -15.33 -6.08 18.18
CA ILE A 463 -14.75 -6.73 17.01
C ILE A 463 -14.54 -8.20 17.32
N ASN A 464 -15.24 -9.07 16.60
CA ASN A 464 -15.15 -10.51 16.76
C ASN A 464 -14.32 -11.13 15.66
N VAL A 465 -13.54 -12.17 15.97
CA VAL A 465 -12.90 -12.99 14.94
C VAL A 465 -13.91 -13.97 14.38
N MET A 466 -14.18 -13.87 13.09
CA MET A 466 -15.12 -14.72 12.37
C MET A 466 -14.62 -14.97 10.94
N ASP A 467 -14.95 -16.13 10.37
CA ASP A 467 -14.91 -16.33 8.93
C ASP A 467 -16.15 -15.72 8.24
N ASP A 468 -16.11 -15.58 6.91
CA ASP A 468 -17.17 -14.92 6.15
C ASP A 468 -18.54 -15.60 6.26
N ASP A 469 -18.57 -16.94 6.33
CA ASP A 469 -19.81 -17.70 6.49
C ASP A 469 -20.45 -17.48 7.87
N ALA A 470 -19.65 -17.47 8.92
CA ALA A 470 -20.10 -17.15 10.28
C ALA A 470 -20.57 -15.69 10.39
N ALA A 471 -19.83 -14.77 9.79
CA ALA A 471 -20.17 -13.34 9.75
C ALA A 471 -21.51 -13.10 9.04
N LYS A 472 -21.77 -13.76 7.91
CA LYS A 472 -23.07 -13.72 7.22
C LYS A 472 -24.21 -14.17 8.13
N GLN A 473 -24.04 -15.31 8.82
CA GLN A 473 -25.08 -15.82 9.70
C GLN A 473 -25.34 -14.90 10.90
N ALA A 474 -24.29 -14.31 11.46
CA ALA A 474 -24.39 -13.33 12.54
C ALA A 474 -25.09 -12.04 12.06
N PHE A 475 -24.73 -11.52 10.88
CA PHE A 475 -25.36 -10.35 10.27
C PHE A 475 -26.86 -10.55 10.04
N LEU A 476 -27.24 -11.68 9.44
CA LEU A 476 -28.68 -12.01 9.19
C LEU A 476 -29.49 -12.22 10.47
N LYS A 477 -28.85 -12.48 11.61
CA LYS A 477 -29.49 -12.51 12.93
C LYS A 477 -29.53 -11.16 13.63
N GLY A 478 -28.89 -10.13 13.09
CA GLY A 478 -28.73 -8.83 13.71
C GLY A 478 -27.67 -8.78 14.82
N GLU A 479 -26.75 -9.74 14.84
CA GLU A 479 -25.62 -9.83 15.79
C GLU A 479 -24.38 -9.06 15.29
N LEU A 480 -24.32 -8.73 13.99
CA LEU A 480 -23.36 -7.83 13.38
C LEU A 480 -24.07 -6.64 12.72
N ASP A 481 -23.38 -5.50 12.68
CA ASP A 481 -23.89 -4.26 12.13
C ASP A 481 -23.44 -4.01 10.69
N GLU A 482 -22.46 -4.79 10.20
CA GLU A 482 -22.02 -4.81 8.81
C GLU A 482 -21.60 -6.21 8.35
N TRP A 483 -21.68 -6.43 7.05
CA TRP A 483 -21.14 -7.64 6.38
C TRP A 483 -20.84 -7.36 4.92
N ALA A 484 -19.71 -7.86 4.42
CA ALA A 484 -19.28 -7.73 3.03
C ALA A 484 -19.66 -8.99 2.25
N PRO A 485 -20.70 -8.95 1.37
CA PRO A 485 -21.09 -10.11 0.57
C PRO A 485 -20.06 -10.46 -0.49
N SER A 486 -19.85 -11.74 -0.74
CA SER A 486 -19.04 -12.21 -1.86
C SER A 486 -19.67 -11.84 -3.21
N ALA A 487 -18.90 -11.90 -4.30
CA ALA A 487 -19.40 -11.60 -5.65
C ALA A 487 -20.63 -12.45 -6.05
N GLU A 488 -20.70 -13.70 -5.61
CA GLU A 488 -21.85 -14.58 -5.87
C GLU A 488 -23.10 -14.12 -5.10
N GLU A 489 -22.91 -13.68 -3.88
CA GLU A 489 -23.99 -13.22 -2.99
C GLU A 489 -24.51 -11.83 -3.38
N LEU A 490 -23.67 -10.99 -3.99
CA LEU A 490 -24.05 -9.66 -4.48
C LEU A 490 -25.24 -9.70 -5.45
N VAL A 491 -25.44 -10.79 -6.19
CA VAL A 491 -26.61 -10.95 -7.07
C VAL A 491 -27.92 -10.89 -6.26
N THR A 492 -27.92 -11.47 -5.07
CA THR A 492 -29.08 -11.48 -4.17
C THR A 492 -29.38 -10.10 -3.58
N TYR A 493 -28.32 -9.36 -3.22
CA TYR A 493 -28.45 -8.08 -2.52
C TYR A 493 -28.30 -6.85 -3.42
N ALA A 494 -28.20 -7.04 -4.76
CA ALA A 494 -27.92 -5.94 -5.71
C ALA A 494 -28.95 -4.80 -5.68
N ALA A 495 -30.20 -5.09 -5.29
CA ALA A 495 -31.29 -4.13 -5.21
C ALA A 495 -31.54 -3.61 -3.79
N SER A 496 -30.76 -4.07 -2.81
CA SER A 496 -30.91 -3.66 -1.41
C SER A 496 -30.56 -2.17 -1.24
N ASP A 497 -31.41 -1.45 -0.54
CA ASP A 497 -31.13 -0.08 -0.08
C ASP A 497 -30.13 -0.01 1.08
N ARG A 498 -29.74 -1.19 1.60
CA ARG A 498 -28.70 -1.35 2.64
C ARG A 498 -27.33 -1.67 2.07
N LEU A 499 -27.19 -1.81 0.74
CA LEU A 499 -25.94 -2.11 0.06
C LEU A 499 -25.18 -0.85 -0.33
N TYR A 500 -24.09 -0.59 0.36
CA TYR A 500 -23.14 0.48 0.05
C TYR A 500 -22.05 -0.04 -0.87
N LYS A 501 -21.66 0.76 -1.86
CA LYS A 501 -20.67 0.41 -2.87
C LYS A 501 -19.63 1.51 -3.01
N ALA A 502 -18.36 1.14 -3.05
CA ALA A 502 -17.25 2.04 -3.33
C ALA A 502 -16.34 1.44 -4.38
N ASP A 503 -16.02 2.20 -5.43
CA ASP A 503 -14.97 1.80 -6.36
C ASP A 503 -13.62 1.82 -5.66
N GLU A 504 -12.74 0.90 -6.05
CA GLU A 504 -11.36 0.86 -5.59
C GLU A 504 -10.42 1.52 -6.61
N THR A 505 -9.25 1.96 -6.16
CA THR A 505 -8.21 2.49 -7.05
C THR A 505 -7.60 1.44 -7.97
N TYR A 506 -7.96 0.17 -7.80
CA TYR A 506 -7.44 -0.94 -8.57
C TYR A 506 -8.07 -1.01 -9.96
N THR A 507 -7.21 -1.17 -10.97
CA THR A 507 -7.64 -1.58 -12.31
C THR A 507 -7.12 -2.99 -12.58
N MET A 508 -8.03 -3.97 -12.53
CA MET A 508 -7.72 -5.36 -12.84
C MET A 508 -7.28 -5.50 -14.28
N SER A 509 -6.20 -6.23 -14.50
CA SER A 509 -5.53 -6.33 -15.80
C SER A 509 -4.93 -7.72 -15.98
N PHE A 510 -4.76 -8.13 -17.26
CA PHE A 510 -3.77 -9.14 -17.62
C PHE A 510 -2.43 -8.49 -17.89
N PHE A 511 -1.35 -9.09 -17.41
CA PHE A 511 0.02 -8.69 -17.70
C PHE A 511 0.82 -9.90 -18.21
N PHE A 512 1.77 -9.65 -19.14
CA PHE A 512 2.30 -10.68 -20.02
C PHE A 512 3.83 -10.81 -19.93
N HIS A 513 4.33 -12.03 -19.96
CA HIS A 513 5.66 -12.28 -20.49
C HIS A 513 5.69 -11.99 -21.98
N THR A 514 6.72 -11.29 -22.45
CA THR A 514 6.86 -10.89 -23.87
C THR A 514 8.22 -11.21 -24.47
N ASN A 515 9.17 -11.71 -23.68
CA ASN A 515 10.46 -12.18 -24.18
C ASN A 515 10.25 -13.56 -24.84
N ALA A 516 10.58 -13.69 -26.12
CA ALA A 516 10.36 -14.91 -26.88
C ALA A 516 11.16 -16.11 -26.35
N ASP A 517 12.36 -15.89 -25.83
CA ASP A 517 13.21 -16.97 -25.32
C ASP A 517 12.71 -17.46 -23.95
N ASP A 518 12.28 -16.57 -23.07
CA ASP A 518 11.66 -16.92 -21.80
C ASP A 518 10.35 -17.70 -22.00
N LEU A 519 9.51 -17.27 -22.93
CA LEU A 519 8.26 -17.96 -23.30
C LEU A 519 8.52 -19.36 -23.83
N LYS A 520 9.59 -19.60 -24.64
CA LYS A 520 9.98 -20.94 -25.07
C LYS A 520 10.36 -21.84 -23.89
N VAL A 521 11.11 -21.30 -22.93
CA VAL A 521 11.45 -22.04 -21.70
C VAL A 521 10.18 -22.42 -20.93
N MET A 522 9.19 -21.50 -20.86
CA MET A 522 7.89 -21.79 -20.24
C MET A 522 7.09 -22.84 -21.01
N ASP A 523 7.16 -22.85 -22.35
CA ASP A 523 6.55 -23.90 -23.18
C ASP A 523 7.16 -25.28 -22.89
N GLU A 524 8.47 -25.36 -22.69
CA GLU A 524 9.20 -26.61 -22.42
C GLU A 524 8.98 -27.13 -20.97
N SER A 525 8.81 -26.26 -19.99
CA SER A 525 8.93 -26.63 -18.55
C SER A 525 7.70 -26.32 -17.70
N LYS A 526 6.79 -25.42 -18.11
CA LYS A 526 5.70 -24.93 -17.29
C LYS A 526 4.30 -25.29 -17.80
N GLY A 527 4.20 -26.18 -18.79
CA GLY A 527 2.93 -26.70 -19.30
C GLY A 527 2.15 -25.72 -20.20
N ASN A 528 2.80 -24.69 -20.71
CA ASN A 528 2.30 -23.89 -21.82
C ASN A 528 2.56 -24.61 -23.16
N THR A 529 1.98 -24.14 -24.24
CA THR A 529 2.24 -24.57 -25.62
C THR A 529 2.11 -23.36 -26.52
N ASN A 530 3.16 -23.06 -27.29
CA ASN A 530 3.20 -21.93 -28.21
C ASN A 530 2.88 -20.58 -27.52
N SER A 531 3.18 -20.44 -26.21
CA SER A 531 3.00 -19.17 -25.49
C SER A 531 3.90 -18.06 -26.05
N VAL A 532 4.91 -18.43 -26.84
CA VAL A 532 5.77 -17.50 -27.59
C VAL A 532 4.98 -16.51 -28.46
N VAL A 533 3.72 -16.79 -28.81
CA VAL A 533 2.84 -15.85 -29.52
C VAL A 533 2.64 -14.53 -28.74
N LEU A 534 2.80 -14.56 -27.41
CA LEU A 534 2.73 -13.37 -26.56
C LEU A 534 3.91 -12.40 -26.78
N SER A 535 4.99 -12.83 -27.42
CA SER A 535 6.09 -11.93 -27.78
C SER A 535 5.70 -10.92 -28.86
N ASN A 536 4.67 -11.24 -29.67
CA ASN A 536 4.21 -10.40 -30.78
C ASN A 536 3.24 -9.30 -30.29
N THR A 537 3.58 -8.04 -30.58
CA THR A 537 2.75 -6.89 -30.14
C THR A 537 1.38 -6.88 -30.81
N ASN A 538 1.26 -7.30 -32.11
CA ASN A 538 -0.03 -7.37 -32.79
C ASN A 538 -0.93 -8.45 -32.18
N PHE A 539 -0.36 -9.56 -31.70
CA PHE A 539 -1.11 -10.57 -30.96
C PHE A 539 -1.69 -9.99 -29.65
N ARG A 540 -0.89 -9.31 -28.82
CA ARG A 540 -1.36 -8.69 -27.57
C ARG A 540 -2.36 -7.56 -27.83
N ARG A 541 -2.15 -6.79 -28.89
CA ARG A 541 -3.10 -5.76 -29.34
C ARG A 541 -4.43 -6.37 -29.77
N ALA A 542 -4.39 -7.43 -30.58
CA ALA A 542 -5.58 -8.19 -30.98
C ALA A 542 -6.31 -8.79 -29.78
N PHE A 543 -5.55 -9.30 -28.79
CA PHE A 543 -6.11 -9.80 -27.54
C PHE A 543 -6.95 -8.72 -26.85
N SER A 544 -6.44 -7.48 -26.74
CA SER A 544 -7.17 -6.36 -26.14
C SER A 544 -8.47 -6.02 -26.91
N TYR A 545 -8.41 -5.97 -28.24
CA TYR A 545 -9.58 -5.67 -29.09
C TYR A 545 -10.62 -6.80 -29.13
N ALA A 546 -10.22 -8.03 -28.80
CA ALA A 546 -11.13 -9.19 -28.77
C ALA A 546 -12.04 -9.19 -27.53
N ILE A 547 -11.67 -8.49 -26.45
CA ILE A 547 -12.38 -8.54 -25.17
C ILE A 547 -13.60 -7.61 -25.19
N ASP A 548 -14.80 -8.18 -25.06
CA ASP A 548 -15.99 -7.42 -24.70
C ASP A 548 -16.01 -7.24 -23.17
N ARG A 549 -15.45 -6.10 -22.72
CA ARG A 549 -15.33 -5.80 -21.30
C ARG A 549 -16.68 -5.65 -20.59
N ALA A 550 -17.70 -5.17 -21.31
CA ALA A 550 -19.04 -5.04 -20.76
C ALA A 550 -19.67 -6.41 -20.50
N GLU A 551 -19.48 -7.39 -21.42
CA GLU A 551 -19.88 -8.78 -21.17
C GLU A 551 -19.00 -9.42 -20.09
N TRP A 552 -17.69 -9.16 -20.09
CA TRP A 552 -16.74 -9.79 -19.18
C TRP A 552 -17.03 -9.45 -17.71
N VAL A 553 -17.34 -8.18 -17.39
CA VAL A 553 -17.66 -7.77 -16.01
C VAL A 553 -18.95 -8.36 -15.48
N THR A 554 -19.84 -8.89 -16.34
CA THR A 554 -21.04 -9.61 -15.88
C THR A 554 -20.71 -10.90 -15.14
N SER A 555 -19.49 -11.42 -15.29
CA SER A 555 -18.99 -12.59 -14.56
C SER A 555 -18.60 -12.26 -13.11
N THR A 556 -18.39 -10.98 -12.80
CA THR A 556 -18.01 -10.52 -11.45
C THR A 556 -18.87 -9.30 -11.10
N PRO A 557 -20.03 -9.49 -10.48
CA PRO A 557 -20.88 -8.39 -10.04
C PRO A 557 -20.09 -7.37 -9.20
N GLY A 558 -20.39 -6.10 -9.42
CA GLY A 558 -19.67 -4.99 -8.79
C GLY A 558 -18.50 -4.44 -9.62
N TYR A 559 -17.98 -5.16 -10.61
CA TYR A 559 -16.93 -4.63 -11.48
C TYR A 559 -17.49 -3.73 -12.59
N THR A 560 -16.73 -2.69 -12.94
CA THR A 560 -17.02 -1.78 -14.06
C THR A 560 -15.92 -1.85 -15.13
N PRO A 561 -16.24 -1.78 -16.44
CA PRO A 561 -15.23 -1.82 -17.50
C PRO A 561 -14.20 -0.70 -17.36
N SER A 562 -12.92 -1.01 -17.52
CA SER A 562 -11.84 -0.03 -17.52
C SER A 562 -10.92 -0.21 -18.72
N PHE A 563 -10.39 0.90 -19.25
CA PHE A 563 -9.55 0.97 -20.44
C PHE A 563 -8.19 1.58 -20.20
N GLY A 564 -8.03 2.29 -19.08
CA GLY A 564 -6.79 2.93 -18.63
C GLY A 564 -6.22 2.23 -17.40
N ILE A 565 -4.99 2.54 -17.07
CA ILE A 565 -4.32 2.08 -15.85
C ILE A 565 -4.87 2.83 -14.65
N LEU A 566 -5.01 4.16 -14.80
CA LEU A 566 -5.59 5.03 -13.79
C LEU A 566 -7.10 5.15 -14.04
N ASN A 567 -7.90 4.82 -13.03
CA ASN A 567 -9.37 4.85 -13.13
C ASN A 567 -9.96 6.22 -12.71
N ASN A 568 -11.27 6.28 -12.44
CA ASN A 568 -11.97 7.51 -12.10
C ASN A 568 -11.69 8.03 -10.67
N LEU A 569 -10.91 7.30 -9.87
CA LEU A 569 -10.56 7.71 -8.51
C LEU A 569 -9.21 8.42 -8.42
N TYR A 570 -8.55 8.68 -9.53
CA TYR A 570 -7.28 9.41 -9.56
C TYR A 570 -7.51 10.87 -9.90
N TYR A 571 -6.88 11.77 -9.11
CA TYR A 571 -7.02 13.22 -9.21
C TYR A 571 -5.65 13.86 -9.44
N TYR A 572 -5.52 14.66 -10.48
CA TYR A 572 -4.24 15.29 -10.84
C TYR A 572 -3.96 16.63 -10.15
N ASP A 573 -4.97 17.20 -9.44
CA ASP A 573 -4.88 18.47 -8.71
C ASP A 573 -5.91 18.52 -7.57
N PHE A 574 -6.07 17.41 -6.84
CA PHE A 574 -7.19 17.22 -5.90
C PHE A 574 -7.31 18.35 -4.87
N PHE A 575 -6.19 18.74 -4.26
CA PHE A 575 -6.23 19.66 -3.13
C PHE A 575 -6.59 21.09 -3.51
N TYR A 576 -6.29 21.52 -4.75
CA TYR A 576 -6.62 22.84 -5.27
C TYR A 576 -7.87 22.83 -6.15
N ASN A 577 -8.18 21.69 -6.74
CA ASN A 577 -9.33 21.50 -7.61
C ASN A 577 -9.94 20.09 -7.41
N PRO A 578 -10.89 19.90 -6.49
CA PRO A 578 -11.52 18.60 -6.23
C PRO A 578 -12.25 17.97 -7.42
N ALA A 579 -12.52 18.76 -8.47
CA ALA A 579 -13.10 18.25 -9.72
C ALA A 579 -12.05 17.72 -10.71
N SER A 580 -10.77 17.74 -10.37
CA SER A 580 -9.64 17.35 -11.22
C SER A 580 -9.48 15.84 -11.40
N VAL A 581 -10.56 15.12 -11.64
CA VAL A 581 -10.51 13.70 -11.93
C VAL A 581 -9.68 13.46 -13.19
N TYR A 582 -8.58 12.72 -13.06
CA TYR A 582 -7.62 12.45 -14.14
C TYR A 582 -8.32 11.94 -15.39
N ARG A 583 -9.17 10.91 -15.25
CA ARG A 583 -9.87 10.27 -16.38
C ARG A 583 -10.89 11.19 -17.09
N ASN A 584 -11.30 12.28 -16.46
CA ASN A 584 -12.16 13.30 -17.04
C ASN A 584 -11.40 14.44 -17.75
N SER A 585 -10.06 14.44 -17.66
CA SER A 585 -9.21 15.41 -18.35
C SER A 585 -9.16 15.15 -19.85
N ASP A 586 -9.05 16.20 -20.65
CA ASP A 586 -8.91 16.09 -22.09
C ASP A 586 -7.67 15.27 -22.48
N ALA A 587 -6.57 15.42 -21.76
CA ALA A 587 -5.33 14.68 -21.99
C ALA A 587 -5.52 13.16 -21.82
N ALA A 588 -6.16 12.73 -20.73
CA ALA A 588 -6.41 11.31 -20.47
C ALA A 588 -7.46 10.72 -21.43
N MET A 589 -8.51 11.48 -21.78
CA MET A 589 -9.48 11.06 -22.79
C MET A 589 -8.85 10.93 -24.18
N GLN A 590 -7.99 11.89 -24.56
CA GLN A 590 -7.26 11.84 -25.82
C GLN A 590 -6.34 10.63 -25.89
N ALA A 591 -5.63 10.31 -24.81
CA ALA A 591 -4.74 9.14 -24.73
C ALA A 591 -5.50 7.83 -25.06
N ILE A 592 -6.70 7.67 -24.52
CA ILE A 592 -7.53 6.49 -24.80
C ILE A 592 -8.10 6.52 -26.22
N CYS A 593 -8.53 7.68 -26.73
CA CYS A 593 -8.97 7.82 -28.12
C CYS A 593 -7.83 7.47 -29.09
N ASP A 594 -6.60 7.89 -28.80
CA ASP A 594 -5.43 7.55 -29.63
C ASP A 594 -5.04 6.07 -29.54
N LEU A 595 -5.24 5.43 -28.39
CA LEU A 595 -5.01 4.00 -28.22
C LEU A 595 -5.94 3.17 -29.11
N TYR A 596 -7.22 3.56 -29.21
CA TYR A 596 -8.25 2.85 -29.96
C TYR A 596 -8.49 3.43 -31.36
N ASP A 597 -7.69 4.41 -31.80
CA ASP A 597 -7.79 5.09 -33.11
C ASP A 597 -9.18 5.69 -33.36
N VAL A 598 -9.83 6.23 -32.34
CA VAL A 598 -11.13 6.90 -32.44
C VAL A 598 -10.92 8.40 -32.63
N LYS A 599 -11.41 8.93 -33.75
CA LYS A 599 -11.28 10.33 -34.13
C LYS A 599 -12.57 11.11 -33.85
N TYR A 600 -12.42 12.43 -33.63
CA TYR A 600 -13.52 13.36 -33.42
C TYR A 600 -13.32 14.63 -34.26
N GLY A 601 -14.36 15.45 -34.40
CA GLY A 601 -14.36 16.68 -35.18
C GLY A 601 -14.99 16.54 -36.56
N GLU A 602 -14.75 17.49 -37.43
CA GLU A 602 -15.35 17.53 -38.75
C GLU A 602 -14.99 16.27 -39.59
N GLY A 603 -16.01 15.66 -40.21
CA GLY A 603 -15.83 14.47 -41.03
C GLY A 603 -15.77 13.15 -40.26
N THR A 604 -15.93 13.16 -38.92
CA THR A 604 -15.98 11.98 -38.06
C THR A 604 -17.38 11.77 -37.48
N PRO A 605 -17.67 10.57 -36.91
CA PRO A 605 -18.95 10.28 -36.26
C PRO A 605 -19.18 11.09 -34.97
N TYR A 606 -18.12 11.62 -34.35
CA TYR A 606 -18.16 12.24 -33.05
C TYR A 606 -17.81 13.73 -33.14
N ALA A 607 -18.68 14.59 -32.59
CA ALA A 607 -18.45 16.02 -32.63
C ALA A 607 -17.37 16.49 -31.67
N THR A 608 -17.25 15.84 -30.51
CA THR A 608 -16.32 16.23 -29.43
C THR A 608 -15.44 15.07 -28.99
N LEU A 609 -14.30 15.37 -28.34
CA LEU A 609 -13.42 14.39 -27.71
C LEU A 609 -14.19 13.53 -26.70
N LYS A 610 -15.03 14.14 -25.88
CA LYS A 610 -15.84 13.44 -24.87
C LYS A 610 -16.81 12.44 -25.50
N ASP A 611 -17.42 12.77 -26.63
CA ASP A 611 -18.31 11.85 -27.36
C ASP A 611 -17.52 10.68 -27.95
N ALA A 612 -16.34 10.96 -28.53
CA ALA A 612 -15.43 9.95 -29.03
C ALA A 612 -14.97 9.00 -27.90
N TYR A 613 -14.52 9.55 -26.78
CA TYR A 613 -14.11 8.76 -25.60
C TYR A 613 -15.25 7.88 -25.08
N LYS A 614 -16.45 8.41 -24.91
CA LYS A 614 -17.61 7.65 -24.45
C LYS A 614 -18.05 6.53 -25.38
N SER A 615 -17.70 6.61 -26.67
CA SER A 615 -18.01 5.55 -27.64
C SER A 615 -17.11 4.32 -27.53
N ILE A 616 -15.99 4.47 -26.80
CA ILE A 616 -14.98 3.41 -26.68
C ILE A 616 -15.47 2.37 -25.69
N ASN A 617 -15.68 1.15 -26.19
CA ASN A 617 -15.96 -0.04 -25.39
C ASN A 617 -14.80 -1.05 -25.42
N GLY A 618 -13.69 -0.71 -26.10
CA GLY A 618 -12.49 -1.55 -26.23
C GLY A 618 -12.67 -2.78 -27.12
N TYR A 619 -13.90 -3.10 -27.56
CA TYR A 619 -14.21 -4.27 -28.35
C TYR A 619 -14.30 -3.94 -29.84
N ASN A 620 -13.50 -4.63 -30.67
CA ASN A 620 -13.59 -4.58 -32.13
C ASN A 620 -13.10 -5.91 -32.73
N LEU A 621 -14.03 -6.83 -32.91
CA LEU A 621 -13.71 -8.17 -33.44
C LEU A 621 -13.10 -8.14 -34.83
N THR A 622 -13.49 -7.18 -35.70
CA THR A 622 -12.93 -7.05 -37.06
C THR A 622 -11.45 -6.70 -36.97
N THR A 623 -11.11 -5.65 -36.25
CA THR A 623 -9.71 -5.25 -36.00
C THR A 623 -8.91 -6.37 -35.32
N ALA A 624 -9.52 -7.06 -34.34
CA ALA A 624 -8.89 -8.20 -33.70
C ALA A 624 -8.52 -9.32 -34.68
N LYS A 625 -9.43 -9.68 -35.61
CA LYS A 625 -9.17 -10.69 -36.65
C LYS A 625 -8.03 -10.27 -37.60
N GLU A 626 -8.03 -9.01 -38.03
CA GLU A 626 -6.97 -8.47 -38.91
C GLU A 626 -5.61 -8.52 -38.22
N LEU A 627 -5.53 -8.09 -36.98
CA LEU A 627 -4.31 -8.11 -36.17
C LEU A 627 -3.85 -9.53 -35.84
N MET A 628 -4.75 -10.48 -35.57
CA MET A 628 -4.42 -11.89 -35.39
C MET A 628 -3.83 -12.50 -36.67
N ALA A 629 -4.39 -12.20 -37.84
CA ALA A 629 -3.88 -12.69 -39.13
C ALA A 629 -2.46 -12.13 -39.39
N GLN A 630 -2.23 -10.85 -39.09
CA GLN A 630 -0.93 -10.23 -39.21
C GLN A 630 0.08 -10.82 -38.21
N ALA A 631 -0.29 -11.01 -36.94
CA ALA A 631 0.54 -11.61 -35.93
C ALA A 631 0.94 -13.06 -36.29
N CYS A 632 0.01 -13.87 -36.78
CA CYS A 632 0.33 -15.21 -37.20
C CYS A 632 1.36 -15.22 -38.33
N LYS A 633 1.18 -14.38 -39.35
CA LYS A 633 2.13 -14.23 -40.45
C LYS A 633 3.52 -13.82 -39.93
N GLU A 634 3.61 -12.81 -39.10
CA GLU A 634 4.88 -12.31 -38.52
C GLU A 634 5.60 -13.40 -37.72
N LEU A 635 4.87 -14.15 -36.87
CA LEU A 635 5.45 -15.23 -36.06
C LEU A 635 5.89 -16.43 -36.87
N VAL A 636 5.18 -16.76 -37.96
CA VAL A 636 5.56 -17.83 -38.89
C VAL A 636 6.79 -17.41 -39.70
N GLU A 637 6.85 -16.17 -40.20
CA GLU A 637 8.02 -15.64 -40.90
C GLU A 637 9.27 -15.56 -39.99
N ALA A 638 9.09 -15.29 -38.71
CA ALA A 638 10.15 -15.31 -37.70
C ALA A 638 10.56 -16.73 -37.24
N GLY A 639 9.84 -17.77 -37.69
CA GLY A 639 10.06 -19.15 -37.23
C GLY A 639 9.72 -19.42 -35.78
N LEU A 640 8.89 -18.57 -35.16
CA LEU A 640 8.48 -18.66 -33.76
C LEU A 640 7.18 -19.46 -33.58
N TYR A 641 6.40 -19.62 -34.63
CA TYR A 641 5.12 -20.34 -34.62
C TYR A 641 4.93 -21.12 -35.94
N LYS A 642 4.21 -22.21 -35.88
CA LYS A 642 3.82 -22.97 -37.04
C LYS A 642 2.29 -22.92 -37.22
N GLU A 643 1.86 -22.53 -38.43
CA GLU A 643 0.45 -22.32 -38.77
C GLU A 643 -0.42 -23.54 -38.41
N GLY A 644 -1.55 -23.28 -37.73
CA GLY A 644 -2.53 -24.30 -37.34
C GLY A 644 -2.22 -25.06 -36.05
N GLU A 645 -1.06 -24.85 -35.42
CA GLU A 645 -0.75 -25.50 -34.16
C GLU A 645 -1.57 -24.89 -32.99
N GLU A 646 -1.93 -25.74 -32.03
CA GLU A 646 -2.65 -25.30 -30.83
C GLU A 646 -1.81 -24.37 -29.96
N ILE A 647 -2.48 -23.43 -29.28
CA ILE A 647 -1.89 -22.52 -28.31
C ILE A 647 -2.54 -22.78 -26.96
N LYS A 648 -1.74 -23.08 -25.94
CA LYS A 648 -2.19 -23.22 -24.56
C LYS A 648 -1.38 -22.28 -23.67
N ILE A 649 -2.05 -21.41 -22.92
CA ILE A 649 -1.41 -20.42 -22.05
C ILE A 649 -1.98 -20.54 -20.65
N ARG A 650 -1.11 -20.73 -19.67
CA ARG A 650 -1.46 -20.76 -18.26
C ARG A 650 -1.40 -19.37 -17.65
N ILE A 651 -2.40 -19.04 -16.83
CA ILE A 651 -2.56 -17.74 -16.16
C ILE A 651 -2.41 -17.95 -14.66
N GLY A 652 -1.50 -17.22 -14.01
CA GLY A 652 -1.43 -17.10 -12.57
C GLY A 652 -2.60 -16.24 -12.06
N TYR A 653 -3.60 -16.89 -11.43
CA TYR A 653 -4.89 -16.22 -11.20
C TYR A 653 -5.07 -15.76 -9.75
N LYS A 654 -5.07 -16.67 -8.78
CA LYS A 654 -5.19 -16.33 -7.36
C LYS A 654 -4.61 -17.37 -6.41
N LYS A 655 -4.29 -16.93 -5.19
CA LYS A 655 -3.76 -17.76 -4.12
C LYS A 655 -4.74 -18.85 -3.66
N GLY A 656 -6.06 -18.57 -3.65
CA GLY A 656 -7.10 -19.53 -3.29
C GLY A 656 -7.53 -20.44 -4.46
N ALA A 657 -8.50 -21.31 -4.20
CA ALA A 657 -9.16 -22.07 -5.24
C ALA A 657 -9.96 -21.17 -6.19
N LEU A 658 -10.06 -21.54 -7.46
CA LEU A 658 -10.90 -20.82 -8.43
C LEU A 658 -12.37 -21.03 -8.09
N ASP A 659 -13.11 -19.95 -7.99
CA ASP A 659 -14.56 -19.96 -7.84
C ASP A 659 -15.30 -19.93 -9.21
N SER A 660 -16.63 -19.87 -9.18
CA SER A 660 -17.46 -19.86 -10.39
C SER A 660 -17.28 -18.59 -11.23
N SER A 661 -17.00 -17.45 -10.59
CA SER A 661 -16.72 -16.17 -11.24
C SER A 661 -15.41 -16.24 -12.03
N ASP A 662 -14.34 -16.73 -11.40
CA ASP A 662 -13.02 -16.91 -12.03
C ASP A 662 -13.11 -17.82 -13.26
N GLN A 663 -13.83 -18.95 -13.10
CA GLN A 663 -14.04 -19.89 -14.19
C GLN A 663 -14.80 -19.26 -15.36
N LYS A 664 -15.84 -18.47 -15.05
CA LYS A 664 -16.63 -17.76 -16.05
C LYS A 664 -15.82 -16.68 -16.77
N GLN A 665 -14.98 -15.93 -16.05
CA GLN A 665 -14.07 -14.96 -16.65
C GLN A 665 -13.17 -15.60 -17.71
N VAL A 666 -12.56 -16.73 -17.39
CA VAL A 666 -11.64 -17.44 -18.30
C VAL A 666 -12.40 -18.11 -19.45
N GLU A 667 -13.62 -18.62 -19.21
CA GLU A 667 -14.49 -19.14 -20.29
C GLU A 667 -14.79 -18.03 -21.33
N LEU A 668 -15.15 -16.83 -20.88
CA LEU A 668 -15.41 -15.69 -21.76
C LEU A 668 -14.14 -15.28 -22.52
N MET A 669 -12.98 -15.26 -21.89
CA MET A 669 -11.70 -14.97 -22.57
C MET A 669 -11.40 -16.00 -23.67
N ASN A 670 -11.61 -17.29 -23.39
CA ASN A 670 -11.47 -18.34 -24.40
C ASN A 670 -12.43 -18.16 -25.57
N LYS A 671 -13.70 -17.79 -25.31
CA LYS A 671 -14.70 -17.46 -26.33
C LYS A 671 -14.21 -16.32 -27.22
N TYR A 672 -13.72 -15.20 -26.61
CA TYR A 672 -13.30 -14.02 -27.34
C TYR A 672 -12.09 -14.28 -28.25
N LEU A 673 -11.04 -14.91 -27.70
CA LEU A 673 -9.83 -15.19 -28.45
C LEU A 673 -10.07 -16.18 -29.60
N ASN A 674 -10.86 -17.24 -29.39
CA ASN A 674 -11.17 -18.18 -30.47
C ASN A 674 -12.04 -17.55 -31.54
N ALA A 675 -12.88 -16.55 -31.21
CA ALA A 675 -13.59 -15.78 -32.25
C ALA A 675 -12.62 -14.85 -33.01
N ALA A 676 -11.59 -14.29 -32.36
CA ALA A 676 -10.61 -13.40 -32.98
C ALA A 676 -9.63 -14.12 -33.92
N ILE A 677 -9.29 -15.38 -33.65
CA ILE A 677 -8.34 -16.13 -34.48
C ILE A 677 -9.00 -16.79 -35.70
N GLU A 678 -10.33 -16.75 -35.85
CA GLU A 678 -11.04 -17.36 -36.96
C GLU A 678 -10.51 -16.80 -38.29
N GLY A 679 -9.93 -17.69 -39.12
CA GLY A 679 -9.33 -17.35 -40.41
C GLY A 679 -7.96 -16.70 -40.36
N SER A 680 -7.30 -16.58 -39.16
CA SER A 680 -6.01 -15.94 -39.01
C SER A 680 -4.79 -16.81 -39.33
N GLY A 681 -4.95 -18.13 -39.35
CA GLY A 681 -3.86 -19.11 -39.43
C GLY A 681 -3.41 -19.63 -38.07
N PHE A 682 -3.85 -19.06 -36.95
CA PHE A 682 -3.65 -19.63 -35.62
C PHE A 682 -4.54 -20.86 -35.40
N GLY A 683 -4.01 -21.86 -34.68
CA GLY A 683 -4.82 -22.95 -34.14
C GLY A 683 -5.61 -22.51 -32.91
N LYS A 684 -6.38 -23.45 -32.35
CA LYS A 684 -7.21 -23.20 -31.16
C LYS A 684 -6.40 -22.60 -30.01
N ILE A 685 -6.92 -21.54 -29.40
CA ILE A 685 -6.35 -20.97 -28.17
C ILE A 685 -7.11 -21.52 -26.95
N THR A 686 -6.35 -21.97 -25.94
CA THR A 686 -6.84 -22.35 -24.63
C THR A 686 -6.10 -21.56 -23.56
N LEU A 687 -6.81 -20.68 -22.86
CA LEU A 687 -6.35 -20.08 -21.61
C LEU A 687 -6.76 -20.96 -20.45
N GLU A 688 -5.82 -21.25 -19.54
CA GLU A 688 -6.04 -22.05 -18.34
C GLU A 688 -5.71 -21.21 -17.11
N ALA A 689 -6.72 -20.80 -16.34
CA ALA A 689 -6.48 -20.19 -15.04
C ALA A 689 -6.00 -21.21 -14.04
N VAL A 690 -5.05 -20.80 -13.21
CA VAL A 690 -4.48 -21.64 -12.13
C VAL A 690 -4.68 -20.94 -10.80
N GLY A 691 -5.43 -21.58 -9.90
CA GLY A 691 -5.59 -21.18 -8.50
C GLY A 691 -4.67 -22.01 -7.58
N ASN A 692 -4.77 -21.76 -6.28
CA ASN A 692 -3.92 -22.38 -5.24
C ASN A 692 -2.42 -22.16 -5.48
N ILE A 693 -2.06 -21.00 -6.04
CA ILE A 693 -0.68 -20.58 -6.25
C ILE A 693 -0.17 -19.81 -5.03
N ASN A 694 1.14 -19.60 -4.92
CA ASN A 694 1.70 -18.85 -3.78
C ASN A 694 1.34 -17.37 -3.87
N ASP A 695 1.68 -16.75 -4.99
CA ASP A 695 1.37 -15.36 -5.29
C ASP A 695 1.35 -15.13 -6.80
N ARG A 696 0.28 -14.50 -7.31
CA ARG A 696 0.08 -14.30 -8.76
C ARG A 696 1.12 -13.39 -9.40
N TYR A 697 1.67 -12.44 -8.67
CA TYR A 697 2.68 -11.52 -9.19
C TYR A 697 4.05 -12.19 -9.24
N SER A 698 4.54 -12.64 -8.10
CA SER A 698 5.85 -13.26 -8.01
C SER A 698 5.95 -14.59 -8.79
N ASP A 699 4.91 -15.43 -8.78
CA ASP A 699 4.92 -16.67 -9.55
C ASP A 699 4.90 -16.40 -11.06
N THR A 700 4.19 -15.34 -11.54
CA THR A 700 4.26 -14.92 -12.94
C THR A 700 5.63 -14.33 -13.26
N ALA A 701 6.15 -13.44 -12.43
CA ALA A 701 7.49 -12.89 -12.61
C ALA A 701 8.58 -13.98 -12.69
N LYS A 702 8.44 -15.06 -11.93
CA LYS A 702 9.29 -16.25 -11.97
C LYS A 702 9.17 -17.10 -13.24
N GLY A 703 8.25 -16.77 -14.13
CA GLY A 703 7.99 -17.58 -15.32
C GLY A 703 7.22 -18.87 -15.06
N GLU A 704 6.54 -19.00 -13.90
CA GLU A 704 5.61 -20.13 -13.70
C GLU A 704 4.36 -20.01 -14.57
N PHE A 705 4.01 -18.77 -14.93
CA PHE A 705 2.86 -18.43 -15.77
C PHE A 705 3.26 -17.41 -16.84
N ALA A 706 2.81 -17.61 -18.06
CA ALA A 706 3.06 -16.67 -19.16
C ALA A 706 2.16 -15.42 -19.10
N ILE A 707 1.06 -15.47 -18.37
CA ILE A 707 0.15 -14.37 -18.08
C ILE A 707 -0.10 -14.33 -16.57
N GLY A 708 -0.12 -13.14 -15.98
CA GLY A 708 -0.64 -12.89 -14.65
C GLY A 708 -1.95 -12.09 -14.72
N TYR A 709 -2.79 -12.26 -13.68
CA TYR A 709 -4.02 -11.50 -13.49
C TYR A 709 -3.95 -10.73 -12.18
N GLY A 710 -3.96 -9.41 -12.23
CA GLY A 710 -3.80 -8.59 -11.04
C GLY A 710 -3.95 -7.09 -11.29
N ALA A 711 -3.70 -6.31 -10.23
CA ALA A 711 -3.87 -4.87 -10.22
C ALA A 711 -2.86 -4.18 -9.28
N TRP A 712 -2.63 -2.91 -9.53
CA TRP A 712 -1.99 -1.98 -8.61
C TRP A 712 -3.00 -0.89 -8.24
N GLY A 713 -2.93 -0.37 -7.02
CA GLY A 713 -3.79 0.69 -6.53
C GLY A 713 -3.05 1.57 -5.52
N GLY A 714 -3.71 2.62 -5.04
CA GLY A 714 -3.16 3.61 -4.10
C GLY A 714 -2.80 4.93 -4.79
N ALA A 715 -2.26 5.89 -4.03
CA ALA A 715 -1.82 7.21 -4.48
C ALA A 715 -2.84 8.00 -5.33
N ALA A 716 -4.13 7.82 -5.06
CA ALA A 716 -5.18 8.39 -5.91
C ALA A 716 -5.25 9.93 -5.85
N LEU A 717 -4.85 10.54 -4.75
CA LEU A 717 -4.81 12.00 -4.59
C LEU A 717 -3.52 12.62 -5.14
N SER A 718 -2.49 11.80 -5.39
CA SER A 718 -1.24 12.21 -6.03
C SER A 718 -0.78 11.12 -7.02
N PRO A 719 -1.46 10.97 -8.18
CA PRO A 719 -1.24 9.88 -9.12
C PRO A 719 0.14 9.91 -9.80
N PHE A 720 0.88 10.99 -9.63
CA PHE A 720 2.21 11.19 -10.21
C PHE A 720 3.22 10.17 -9.66
N THR A 721 3.04 9.69 -8.43
CA THR A 721 3.84 8.63 -7.83
C THR A 721 3.37 7.23 -8.20
N MET A 722 2.13 7.07 -8.69
CA MET A 722 1.56 5.75 -9.04
C MET A 722 2.31 5.06 -10.18
N PHE A 723 2.81 5.82 -11.15
CA PHE A 723 3.56 5.24 -12.28
C PHE A 723 4.89 4.60 -11.85
N ARG A 724 5.40 4.91 -10.66
CA ARG A 724 6.59 4.27 -10.09
C ARG A 724 6.47 2.75 -10.02
N VAL A 725 5.26 2.22 -9.78
CA VAL A 725 5.02 0.77 -9.76
C VAL A 725 5.23 0.08 -11.13
N TYR A 726 5.28 0.85 -12.20
CA TYR A 726 5.47 0.34 -13.57
C TYR A 726 6.84 0.66 -14.15
N CYS A 727 7.53 1.68 -13.66
CA CYS A 727 8.72 2.21 -14.33
C CYS A 727 9.86 2.63 -13.41
N ASP A 728 9.75 2.52 -12.09
CA ASP A 728 10.84 2.77 -11.16
C ASP A 728 11.29 1.47 -10.48
N ASP A 729 12.45 0.97 -10.92
CA ASP A 729 13.03 -0.27 -10.41
C ASP A 729 13.62 -0.15 -9.00
N ASP A 730 13.76 1.06 -8.47
CA ASP A 730 14.12 1.29 -7.06
C ASP A 730 12.90 1.18 -6.13
N TYR A 731 11.69 1.34 -6.67
CA TYR A 731 10.46 1.34 -5.90
C TYR A 731 9.77 -0.04 -5.90
N VAL A 732 9.51 -0.56 -7.09
CA VAL A 732 8.92 -1.88 -7.31
C VAL A 732 9.79 -2.59 -8.32
N ASP A 733 10.04 -3.85 -8.08
CA ASP A 733 10.68 -4.69 -9.07
C ASP A 733 9.83 -4.68 -10.37
N PRO A 734 10.30 -4.07 -11.48
CA PRO A 734 9.55 -4.02 -12.74
C PRO A 734 9.32 -5.39 -13.35
N ILE A 735 9.84 -6.43 -12.75
CA ILE A 735 9.60 -7.83 -13.03
C ILE A 735 8.15 -8.23 -12.74
N ASN A 736 7.45 -7.50 -11.90
CA ASN A 736 5.99 -7.64 -11.81
C ASN A 736 5.29 -7.34 -13.14
N GLU A 737 6.01 -6.73 -14.09
CA GLU A 737 5.62 -6.62 -15.49
C GLU A 737 6.30 -7.70 -16.35
N ALA A 738 6.66 -8.82 -15.74
CA ALA A 738 7.10 -10.05 -16.39
C ALA A 738 8.28 -9.90 -17.37
N GLY A 739 9.29 -9.11 -17.00
CA GLY A 739 10.51 -8.96 -17.78
C GLY A 739 10.34 -8.34 -19.16
N CYS A 740 9.26 -7.57 -19.37
CA CYS A 740 8.94 -7.01 -20.67
C CYS A 740 9.91 -5.96 -21.16
N TRP A 741 10.52 -5.19 -20.24
CA TRP A 741 11.35 -4.03 -20.58
C TRP A 741 12.23 -3.59 -19.41
N ASN A 742 13.19 -2.67 -19.70
CA ASN A 742 14.00 -2.04 -18.67
C ASN A 742 13.71 -0.53 -18.62
N PRO A 743 12.87 -0.05 -17.70
CA PRO A 743 12.48 1.35 -17.61
C PRO A 743 13.62 2.29 -17.20
N ALA A 744 14.67 1.79 -16.57
CA ALA A 744 15.86 2.59 -16.22
C ALA A 744 16.77 2.91 -17.41
N THR A 745 16.64 2.18 -18.51
CA THR A 745 17.48 2.37 -19.71
C THR A 745 16.70 2.70 -20.98
N GLU A 746 15.43 2.27 -21.05
CA GLU A 746 14.56 2.61 -22.17
C GLU A 746 14.10 4.06 -22.06
N THR A 747 14.28 4.83 -23.13
CA THR A 747 13.92 6.24 -23.19
C THR A 747 12.54 6.46 -23.81
N LEU A 748 11.87 7.51 -23.37
CA LEU A 748 10.65 8.03 -23.93
C LEU A 748 10.84 9.51 -24.27
N THR A 749 10.46 9.90 -25.49
CA THR A 749 10.41 11.30 -25.90
C THR A 749 8.95 11.77 -25.85
N MET A 750 8.71 12.84 -25.11
CA MET A 750 7.39 13.50 -25.05
C MET A 750 7.53 15.00 -25.34
N ASN A 751 6.49 15.58 -25.95
CA ASN A 751 6.42 17.02 -26.16
C ASN A 751 5.79 17.67 -24.94
N ILE A 752 6.58 18.45 -24.22
CA ILE A 752 6.11 19.19 -23.04
C ILE A 752 6.23 20.68 -23.34
N ASN A 753 5.12 21.39 -23.35
CA ASN A 753 5.04 22.82 -23.64
C ASN A 753 5.66 23.24 -24.99
N GLY A 754 5.62 22.35 -26.00
CA GLY A 754 6.15 22.60 -27.33
C GLY A 754 7.62 22.22 -27.52
N GLU A 755 8.27 21.68 -26.51
CA GLU A 755 9.65 21.18 -26.56
C GLU A 755 9.65 19.67 -26.45
N ASP A 756 10.45 18.99 -27.30
CA ASP A 756 10.65 17.56 -27.24
C ASP A 756 11.69 17.24 -26.16
N VAL A 757 11.25 16.58 -25.10
CA VAL A 757 12.08 16.15 -23.97
C VAL A 757 12.22 14.64 -24.00
N THR A 758 13.45 14.15 -23.84
CA THR A 758 13.76 12.72 -23.81
C THR A 758 14.38 12.37 -22.45
N MET A 759 13.74 11.44 -21.75
CA MET A 759 14.22 10.88 -20.48
C MET A 759 14.04 9.36 -20.49
N THR A 760 14.66 8.65 -19.55
CA THR A 760 14.29 7.27 -19.27
C THR A 760 12.87 7.25 -18.65
N TRP A 761 12.19 6.11 -18.70
CA TRP A 761 10.89 5.98 -18.05
C TRP A 761 10.96 6.22 -16.54
N LYS A 762 12.02 5.74 -15.91
CA LYS A 762 12.31 5.99 -14.49
C LYS A 762 12.46 7.48 -14.20
N ASP A 763 13.27 8.20 -15.01
CA ASP A 763 13.47 9.64 -14.84
C ASP A 763 12.17 10.43 -15.07
N TRP A 764 11.33 10.02 -16.04
CA TRP A 764 10.01 10.62 -16.24
C TRP A 764 9.13 10.48 -15.01
N SER A 765 9.08 9.30 -14.41
CA SER A 765 8.33 9.06 -13.18
C SER A 765 8.84 9.95 -12.03
N ASN A 766 10.15 9.98 -11.83
CA ASN A 766 10.76 10.74 -10.73
C ASN A 766 10.74 12.26 -10.96
N SER A 767 10.54 12.71 -12.20
CA SER A 767 10.51 14.13 -12.54
C SER A 767 9.33 14.90 -11.94
N MET A 768 8.27 14.21 -11.52
CA MET A 768 7.00 14.82 -11.09
C MET A 768 6.88 15.02 -9.57
N SER A 769 7.85 14.59 -8.78
CA SER A 769 7.82 14.68 -7.32
C SER A 769 9.15 15.11 -6.71
N GLY A 770 9.15 15.50 -5.44
CA GLY A 770 10.34 15.87 -4.68
C GLY A 770 11.13 17.01 -5.32
N THR A 771 12.39 16.74 -5.68
CA THR A 771 13.28 17.69 -6.37
C THR A 771 13.27 17.55 -7.89
N GLY A 772 12.38 16.74 -8.46
CA GLY A 772 12.26 16.49 -9.89
C GLY A 772 11.92 17.73 -10.71
N ALA A 773 12.29 17.72 -12.00
CA ALA A 773 12.19 18.87 -12.88
C ALA A 773 10.75 19.45 -13.02
N TYR A 774 9.73 18.60 -12.84
CA TYR A 774 8.32 18.98 -12.94
C TYR A 774 7.59 18.93 -11.59
N ALA A 775 8.27 18.72 -10.46
CA ALA A 775 7.65 18.62 -9.14
C ALA A 775 6.81 19.86 -8.79
N LYS A 776 7.35 21.05 -9.09
CA LYS A 776 6.68 22.36 -8.90
C LYS A 776 6.01 22.91 -10.17
N ALA A 777 5.84 22.10 -11.20
CA ALA A 777 5.18 22.55 -12.43
C ALA A 777 3.67 22.71 -12.21
N ASP A 778 3.05 23.57 -13.04
CA ASP A 778 1.60 23.72 -13.06
C ASP A 778 0.92 22.35 -13.26
N PRO A 779 -0.24 22.08 -12.63
CA PRO A 779 -0.97 20.81 -12.71
C PRO A 779 -1.17 20.30 -14.15
N GLU A 780 -1.41 21.21 -15.09
CA GLU A 780 -1.59 20.89 -16.51
C GLU A 780 -0.30 20.32 -17.16
N VAL A 781 0.88 20.77 -16.73
CA VAL A 781 2.17 20.22 -17.20
C VAL A 781 2.38 18.82 -16.63
N LYS A 782 2.16 18.64 -15.33
CA LYS A 782 2.21 17.33 -14.69
C LYS A 782 1.20 16.36 -15.32
N LEU A 783 -0.02 16.85 -15.63
CA LEU A 783 -1.05 16.09 -16.33
C LEU A 783 -0.58 15.64 -17.72
N ALA A 784 0.09 16.51 -18.48
CA ALA A 784 0.62 16.17 -19.80
C ALA A 784 1.70 15.07 -19.72
N VAL A 785 2.57 15.14 -18.72
CA VAL A 785 3.57 14.08 -18.46
C VAL A 785 2.88 12.76 -18.12
N LEU A 786 1.96 12.78 -17.15
CA LEU A 786 1.26 11.59 -16.68
C LEU A 786 0.46 10.89 -17.80
N SER A 787 -0.33 11.66 -18.57
CA SER A 787 -1.13 11.13 -19.67
C SER A 787 -0.26 10.62 -20.83
N GLY A 788 0.86 11.28 -21.10
CA GLY A 788 1.84 10.85 -22.08
C GLY A 788 2.49 9.53 -21.70
N MET A 789 2.85 9.37 -20.41
CA MET A 789 3.37 8.10 -19.88
C MET A 789 2.32 7.00 -19.99
N GLU A 790 1.08 7.22 -19.53
CA GLU A 790 0.01 6.23 -19.59
C GLU A 790 -0.25 5.77 -21.03
N MET A 791 -0.39 6.70 -21.96
CA MET A 791 -0.64 6.40 -23.38
C MET A 791 0.47 5.53 -23.98
N ASN A 792 1.72 5.93 -23.76
CA ASN A 792 2.85 5.20 -24.34
C ASN A 792 3.05 3.83 -23.69
N TYR A 793 2.75 3.70 -22.39
CA TYR A 793 2.75 2.41 -21.70
C TYR A 793 1.66 1.47 -22.23
N LEU A 794 0.42 1.95 -22.36
CA LEU A 794 -0.70 1.16 -22.91
C LEU A 794 -0.43 0.68 -24.33
N LYS A 795 0.23 1.50 -25.18
CA LYS A 795 0.63 1.11 -26.56
C LYS A 795 1.66 -0.02 -26.63
N LYS A 796 2.38 -0.31 -25.51
CA LYS A 796 3.25 -1.48 -25.44
C LYS A 796 2.46 -2.79 -25.30
N TYR A 797 1.21 -2.73 -24.87
CA TYR A 797 0.37 -3.89 -24.56
C TYR A 797 1.07 -4.92 -23.67
N TYR A 798 1.91 -4.45 -22.75
CA TYR A 798 2.49 -5.28 -21.70
C TYR A 798 1.45 -5.64 -20.64
N ARG A 799 0.45 -4.76 -20.49
CA ARG A 799 -0.71 -4.90 -19.64
C ARG A 799 -1.99 -4.55 -20.41
N ILE A 800 -3.05 -5.31 -20.20
CA ILE A 800 -4.37 -5.04 -20.76
C ILE A 800 -5.34 -4.76 -19.62
N PRO A 801 -5.75 -3.50 -19.41
CA PRO A 801 -6.79 -3.15 -18.44
C PRO A 801 -8.13 -3.80 -18.79
N LEU A 802 -8.86 -4.27 -17.77
CA LEU A 802 -10.13 -4.98 -17.91
C LEU A 802 -11.26 -4.27 -17.18
N ALA A 803 -11.10 -4.07 -15.89
CA ALA A 803 -12.16 -3.56 -15.02
C ALA A 803 -11.62 -2.89 -13.75
N THR A 804 -12.37 -1.95 -13.22
CA THR A 804 -12.20 -1.41 -11.88
C THR A 804 -12.96 -2.31 -10.91
N SER A 805 -12.33 -2.68 -9.79
CA SER A 805 -12.98 -3.43 -8.72
C SER A 805 -13.81 -2.52 -7.83
N THR A 806 -14.77 -3.11 -7.11
CA THR A 806 -15.70 -2.41 -6.23
C THR A 806 -15.82 -3.17 -4.93
N VAL A 807 -15.67 -2.47 -3.80
CA VAL A 807 -16.00 -2.99 -2.47
C VAL A 807 -17.48 -2.78 -2.20
N CYS A 808 -18.13 -3.78 -1.65
CA CYS A 808 -19.54 -3.74 -1.30
C CYS A 808 -19.72 -4.15 0.15
N THR A 809 -20.54 -3.40 0.91
CA THR A 809 -20.87 -3.68 2.31
C THR A 809 -22.34 -3.49 2.54
N LEU A 810 -23.00 -4.47 3.15
CA LEU A 810 -24.36 -4.35 3.70
C LEU A 810 -24.31 -3.82 5.12
N LEU A 811 -25.11 -2.80 5.41
CA LEU A 811 -25.30 -2.28 6.78
C LEU A 811 -26.60 -2.76 7.39
N ALA A 812 -26.58 -3.09 8.68
CA ALA A 812 -27.76 -3.43 9.44
C ALA A 812 -28.77 -2.27 9.47
N PHE A 813 -30.06 -2.56 9.60
CA PHE A 813 -31.11 -1.55 9.80
C PHE A 813 -30.92 -0.69 11.06
N LYS A 814 -30.00 -1.10 11.93
CA LYS A 814 -29.66 -0.44 13.18
C LYS A 814 -29.00 0.92 12.96
N LEU A 815 -28.23 1.07 11.88
CA LEU A 815 -27.41 2.26 11.64
C LEU A 815 -27.32 2.63 10.15
N ASP A 816 -26.92 3.85 9.88
CA ASP A 816 -26.68 4.38 8.54
C ASP A 816 -25.33 5.09 8.48
N ASN A 817 -24.70 5.07 7.29
CA ASN A 817 -23.65 6.02 6.97
C ASN A 817 -24.23 7.44 6.87
N TYR A 818 -23.39 8.45 7.03
CA TYR A 818 -23.82 9.85 6.96
C TYR A 818 -24.37 10.24 5.58
N THR A 819 -23.75 9.72 4.51
CA THR A 819 -24.21 9.90 3.14
C THR A 819 -24.34 8.56 2.43
N PRO A 820 -25.35 8.37 1.55
CA PRO A 820 -25.49 7.16 0.75
C PRO A 820 -24.45 7.06 -0.37
N ASP A 821 -23.92 8.21 -0.83
CA ASP A 821 -23.01 8.29 -1.94
C ASP A 821 -21.55 8.31 -1.46
N TYR A 822 -20.73 7.44 -2.02
CA TYR A 822 -19.30 7.38 -1.71
C TYR A 822 -18.55 8.54 -2.34
N ASN A 823 -17.76 9.23 -1.53
CA ASN A 823 -16.79 10.21 -2.00
C ASN A 823 -15.39 9.76 -1.63
N PHE A 824 -14.45 9.87 -2.56
CA PHE A 824 -13.09 9.38 -2.33
C PHE A 824 -12.36 10.11 -1.17
N ALA A 825 -12.67 11.38 -0.94
CA ALA A 825 -12.01 12.19 0.09
C ALA A 825 -12.41 11.83 1.53
N TYR A 826 -13.70 11.51 1.75
CA TYR A 826 -14.26 11.28 3.08
C TYR A 826 -15.13 10.02 3.19
N GLY A 827 -15.09 9.15 2.16
CA GLY A 827 -15.90 7.93 2.13
C GLY A 827 -17.40 8.24 2.15
N TRP A 828 -18.12 7.59 3.05
CA TRP A 828 -19.53 7.84 3.37
C TRP A 828 -19.70 8.75 4.61
N GLY A 829 -18.70 9.55 4.95
CA GLY A 829 -18.61 10.34 6.18
C GLY A 829 -17.79 9.66 7.29
N GLY A 830 -17.37 8.42 7.07
CA GLY A 830 -16.55 7.65 8.00
C GLY A 830 -17.27 7.26 9.30
N PHE A 831 -16.54 6.54 10.15
CA PHE A 831 -17.03 6.10 11.45
C PHE A 831 -17.43 7.26 12.39
N GLU A 832 -16.78 8.39 12.24
CA GLU A 832 -17.04 9.61 13.03
C GLU A 832 -18.50 10.11 12.90
N LEU A 833 -19.05 10.06 11.68
CA LEU A 833 -20.37 10.61 11.36
C LEU A 833 -21.47 9.54 11.23
N MET A 834 -21.18 8.29 11.56
CA MET A 834 -22.13 7.18 11.54
C MET A 834 -23.35 7.51 12.42
N GLN A 835 -24.56 7.22 11.94
CA GLN A 835 -25.82 7.53 12.59
C GLN A 835 -26.55 6.26 13.01
N TYR A 836 -27.23 6.28 14.16
CA TYR A 836 -27.99 5.13 14.65
C TYR A 836 -29.48 5.38 14.54
N ASN A 837 -30.19 4.39 13.98
CA ASN A 837 -31.65 4.32 13.90
C ASN A 837 -32.24 3.73 15.17
N TYR A 838 -31.47 2.89 15.89
CA TYR A 838 -31.87 2.20 17.14
C TYR A 838 -30.72 2.24 18.14
N ASN A 839 -30.99 2.54 19.39
CA ASN A 839 -30.08 2.22 20.48
C ASN A 839 -30.12 0.70 20.78
N ASP A 840 -29.23 0.23 21.64
CA ASP A 840 -29.09 -1.22 21.92
C ASP A 840 -30.37 -1.86 22.48
N ALA A 841 -31.14 -1.15 23.32
CA ALA A 841 -32.42 -1.65 23.87
C ALA A 841 -33.50 -1.71 22.77
N GLU A 842 -33.64 -0.67 21.97
CA GLU A 842 -34.59 -0.61 20.85
C GLU A 842 -34.24 -1.65 19.78
N TRP A 843 -32.95 -1.88 19.51
CA TRP A 843 -32.52 -2.93 18.60
C TRP A 843 -32.88 -4.32 19.11
N ALA A 844 -32.69 -4.59 20.41
CA ALA A 844 -33.07 -5.86 21.00
C ALA A 844 -34.59 -6.08 20.93
N GLU A 845 -35.41 -5.03 21.13
CA GLU A 845 -36.88 -5.09 20.97
C GLU A 845 -37.27 -5.34 19.51
N PHE A 846 -36.63 -4.66 18.57
CA PHE A 846 -36.80 -4.89 17.13
C PHE A 846 -36.53 -6.35 16.77
N LEU A 847 -35.38 -6.90 17.17
CA LEU A 847 -35.01 -8.29 16.90
C LEU A 847 -35.97 -9.29 17.51
N ALA A 848 -36.45 -9.03 18.75
CA ALA A 848 -37.43 -9.88 19.41
C ALA A 848 -38.80 -9.90 18.70
N SER A 849 -39.12 -8.87 17.90
CA SER A 849 -40.35 -8.80 17.09
C SER A 849 -40.22 -9.55 15.75
N GLN A 850 -39.00 -9.92 15.31
CA GLN A 850 -38.79 -10.61 14.05
C GLN A 850 -38.99 -12.13 14.16
N SER A 851 -39.46 -12.75 13.10
CA SER A 851 -39.69 -14.20 13.03
C SER A 851 -38.67 -14.85 12.10
N GLY A 852 -37.41 -14.94 12.52
CA GLY A 852 -36.33 -15.57 11.71
C GLY A 852 -35.22 -14.61 11.33
N ALA A 853 -34.47 -14.92 10.27
CA ALA A 853 -33.42 -14.08 9.77
C ALA A 853 -33.94 -12.75 9.19
N LEU A 854 -33.18 -11.68 9.35
CA LEU A 854 -33.49 -10.38 8.76
C LEU A 854 -33.40 -10.47 7.24
N ASN A 855 -34.29 -9.77 6.55
CA ASN A 855 -34.25 -9.73 5.08
C ASN A 855 -33.66 -8.42 4.59
N TYR A 856 -32.58 -8.52 3.85
CA TYR A 856 -31.86 -7.39 3.22
C TYR A 856 -31.93 -7.45 1.68
N GLU A 857 -32.75 -8.36 1.09
CA GLU A 857 -32.91 -8.49 -0.36
C GLU A 857 -33.64 -7.31 -1.00
#